data_847df70399311e9fe03581d49beb4f43
#
_entry.id   847df70399311e9fe03581d49beb4f43
#
_cell.length_a   1.000
_cell.length_b   1.000
_cell.length_c   1.000
_cell.angle_alpha   90.00
_cell.angle_beta   90.00
_cell.angle_gamma   90.00
#
_symmetry.space_group_name_H-M   'P 1'
#
loop_
_entity.id
_entity.type
_entity.pdbx_description
1 polymer ?
#
loop_
_entity_poly.entity_id
_entity_poly.type
_entity_poly.pdbx_seq_one_letter_code
_entity_poly.pdbx_strand_id
1 'polypeptide(L)'
;YHKYIGHDNNRDFVILSQEDTKAIARIYNQTWFPQVMVEKHQMGSTGPRYFVPPNHDPIAENVPAGIFHWGGVFGQHMATDMTADGLAGVSQHYIFDDYWPGSTETCIWKNVIGFLTEAASVQTATPIYIEPTELRVGGKGLSEYKKSINMLLPWEGGWWRLGDIVQYELSSTTSIIKTASLYREDILDFRNRMCREQVEMGKSKAPYYYIMPQKQHDVGELVNLVNLMKEHGVDVYTLDDQVILDGKVYKTGDVVIPMAQPFRPFIKEVMESQVFPERHYTPGGELIKPYDITSWSLPLHRYVTSNEIDVRSKELEENLSLVEGDYDLKGEKQKSTAMVLPVTSNESYRAVFKALELGMKVERLLAETKLAGNTFGAGSFIIYRGSKKGEWDELIESLPFQPGELLDKRAFPTTPVELPKIALVETWFHDMDAGWTRFLFDSYHIPYSVLHPGQFSETELAETFDVIIFPDNDKEILMTGKRKSGGSYYMGSYHPDYVKGIGKEGFEKLMTFSNEGGIVIAWGRSVRLFEGMLKIKQKDSEEEFNLPFRDISPDLSKGGLYIPGSLVKVNLIADHPLTMGMPGSIGVFSRGRPVFTTSVPKFDMDRRVIGTYPEKDLLLSGYAAGEEKMGNKAAMIWMEKGKGQYVMFGFGPQFRTSTQASYKLLFNAILLEGTD
;
A
#
# COMPACT_ATOMS: atom_id res chain seq x y z
N TYR A 1 15.31 9.42 11.13
CA TYR A 1 14.12 9.24 10.30
C TYR A 1 14.30 9.96 8.97
N HIS A 2 13.85 9.33 7.89
CA HIS A 2 13.85 9.94 6.56
C HIS A 2 12.62 10.88 6.38
N LYS A 3 12.55 11.55 5.23
CA LYS A 3 11.50 12.55 4.92
C LYS A 3 10.07 11.99 5.07
N TYR A 4 9.87 10.72 4.75
CA TYR A 4 8.58 10.04 4.81
C TYR A 4 8.51 9.12 6.02
N ILE A 5 8.44 9.71 7.22
CA ILE A 5 8.35 8.95 8.47
C ILE A 5 7.25 7.90 8.36
N GLY A 6 7.63 6.64 8.64
CA GLY A 6 6.72 5.50 8.58
C GLY A 6 6.55 4.85 7.20
N HIS A 7 7.12 5.39 6.13
CA HIS A 7 7.20 4.67 4.85
C HIS A 7 8.27 3.57 4.95
N ASP A 8 7.85 2.45 5.49
CA ASP A 8 8.69 1.32 5.87
C ASP A 8 9.28 0.62 4.63
N ASN A 9 10.62 0.59 4.54
CA ASN A 9 11.32 -0.07 3.44
C ASN A 9 11.01 -1.56 3.38
N ASN A 10 10.84 -2.24 4.53
CA ASN A 10 10.47 -3.65 4.59
C ASN A 10 9.00 -3.91 4.23
N ARG A 11 8.30 -2.96 3.67
CA ARG A 11 6.96 -3.08 3.07
C ARG A 11 6.93 -2.58 1.63
N ASP A 12 8.09 -2.25 1.04
CA ASP A 12 8.22 -1.64 -0.29
C ASP A 12 8.82 -2.57 -1.35
N PHE A 13 9.21 -3.79 -1.01
CA PHE A 13 9.95 -4.70 -1.91
C PHE A 13 9.12 -5.31 -3.05
N VAL A 14 7.79 -5.17 -3.03
CA VAL A 14 6.93 -5.49 -4.20
C VAL A 14 6.73 -4.28 -5.09
N ILE A 15 6.56 -3.09 -4.51
CA ILE A 15 6.24 -1.86 -5.24
C ILE A 15 7.49 -1.11 -5.71
N LEU A 16 8.59 -1.23 -4.98
CA LEU A 16 9.87 -0.55 -5.25
C LEU A 16 9.68 0.97 -5.45
N SER A 17 8.94 1.59 -4.55
CA SER A 17 8.66 3.02 -4.65
C SER A 17 9.86 3.88 -4.20
N GLN A 18 10.67 3.37 -3.27
CA GLN A 18 11.80 4.08 -2.68
C GLN A 18 13.13 3.69 -3.36
N GLU A 19 14.04 4.65 -3.53
CA GLU A 19 15.30 4.43 -4.25
C GLU A 19 16.25 3.45 -3.53
N ASP A 20 16.21 3.38 -2.20
CA ASP A 20 16.99 2.43 -1.44
C ASP A 20 16.48 0.99 -1.59
N THR A 21 15.16 0.77 -1.63
CA THR A 21 14.60 -0.56 -1.94
C THR A 21 14.89 -0.98 -3.38
N LYS A 22 14.81 -0.07 -4.36
CA LYS A 22 15.24 -0.32 -5.74
C LYS A 22 16.71 -0.72 -5.80
N ALA A 23 17.60 0.03 -5.12
CA ALA A 23 19.01 -0.26 -5.13
C ALA A 23 19.32 -1.67 -4.59
N ILE A 24 18.70 -2.07 -3.49
CA ILE A 24 18.83 -3.41 -2.93
C ILE A 24 18.25 -4.47 -3.88
N ALA A 25 17.05 -4.23 -4.42
CA ALA A 25 16.39 -5.16 -5.34
C ALA A 25 17.23 -5.42 -6.59
N ARG A 26 17.88 -4.41 -7.17
CA ARG A 26 18.78 -4.57 -8.33
C ARG A 26 19.95 -5.48 -8.05
N ILE A 27 20.48 -5.51 -6.81
CA ILE A 27 21.57 -6.40 -6.43
C ILE A 27 21.17 -7.85 -6.65
N TYR A 28 20.01 -8.28 -6.20
CA TYR A 28 19.61 -9.67 -6.31
C TYR A 28 18.76 -10.00 -7.54
N ASN A 29 18.17 -9.00 -8.21
CA ASN A 29 17.36 -9.21 -9.40
C ASN A 29 18.18 -9.18 -10.70
N GLN A 30 19.23 -8.35 -10.77
CA GLN A 30 19.88 -7.98 -12.03
C GLN A 30 21.41 -8.10 -12.00
N THR A 31 22.05 -7.98 -10.83
CA THR A 31 23.52 -7.79 -10.78
C THR A 31 24.27 -8.98 -10.20
N TRP A 32 23.89 -9.43 -8.99
CA TRP A 32 24.68 -10.43 -8.24
C TRP A 32 24.01 -11.79 -8.12
N PHE A 33 22.70 -11.85 -8.13
CA PHE A 33 21.93 -13.08 -7.96
C PHE A 33 22.40 -13.91 -6.76
N PRO A 34 22.39 -13.37 -5.53
CA PRO A 34 22.89 -14.07 -4.34
C PRO A 34 22.12 -15.37 -4.09
N GLN A 35 22.79 -16.36 -3.50
CA GLN A 35 22.18 -17.63 -3.14
C GLN A 35 21.47 -17.54 -1.79
N VAL A 36 21.98 -16.70 -0.89
CA VAL A 36 21.46 -16.50 0.47
C VAL A 36 21.29 -15.02 0.75
N MET A 37 20.18 -14.66 1.37
CA MET A 37 19.89 -13.30 1.84
C MET A 37 19.40 -13.36 3.27
N VAL A 38 19.91 -12.48 4.13
CA VAL A 38 19.55 -12.43 5.55
C VAL A 38 19.17 -11.01 5.93
N GLU A 39 18.00 -10.87 6.55
CA GLU A 39 17.60 -9.66 7.25
C GLU A 39 17.85 -9.80 8.75
N LYS A 40 18.19 -8.68 9.38
CA LYS A 40 18.40 -8.61 10.82
C LYS A 40 17.58 -7.49 11.42
N HIS A 41 16.68 -7.86 12.30
CA HIS A 41 15.70 -6.98 12.92
C HIS A 41 15.76 -6.98 14.44
N GLN A 42 14.89 -6.17 15.06
CA GLN A 42 14.70 -6.13 16.50
C GLN A 42 13.22 -6.31 16.87
N MET A 43 12.95 -7.25 17.75
CA MET A 43 11.61 -7.51 18.30
C MET A 43 11.43 -6.91 19.70
N GLY A 44 10.25 -7.11 20.30
CA GLY A 44 9.94 -6.63 21.65
C GLY A 44 10.90 -7.12 22.73
N SER A 45 11.19 -6.29 23.72
CA SER A 45 12.20 -6.55 24.76
C SER A 45 11.84 -7.60 25.80
N THR A 46 10.56 -7.96 25.97
CA THR A 46 10.12 -8.89 27.03
C THR A 46 9.93 -10.34 26.56
N GLY A 47 10.20 -10.64 25.28
CA GLY A 47 10.08 -11.97 24.69
C GLY A 47 11.42 -12.77 24.69
N PRO A 48 11.54 -13.73 23.76
CA PRO A 48 12.82 -14.38 23.45
C PRO A 48 13.92 -13.37 23.18
N ARG A 49 15.17 -13.75 23.39
CA ARG A 49 16.32 -12.86 23.17
C ARG A 49 16.71 -12.78 21.69
N TYR A 50 16.51 -13.89 20.99
CA TYR A 50 16.84 -14.00 19.57
C TYR A 50 15.90 -14.96 18.86
N PHE A 51 15.46 -14.59 17.67
CA PHE A 51 14.68 -15.45 16.78
C PHE A 51 15.56 -15.88 15.60
N VAL A 52 15.47 -17.16 15.24
CA VAL A 52 16.09 -17.73 14.04
C VAL A 52 15.07 -18.59 13.29
N PRO A 53 15.18 -18.74 11.94
CA PRO A 53 14.27 -19.58 11.18
C PRO A 53 14.29 -21.04 11.66
N PRO A 54 13.30 -21.87 11.33
CA PRO A 54 12.16 -21.57 10.47
C PRO A 54 11.11 -20.69 11.13
N ASN A 55 10.35 -19.97 10.27
CA ASN A 55 9.15 -19.25 10.66
C ASN A 55 7.99 -20.21 11.00
N HIS A 56 6.85 -19.67 11.38
CA HIS A 56 5.62 -20.41 11.64
C HIS A 56 4.71 -20.41 10.38
N ASP A 57 3.68 -21.25 10.35
CA ASP A 57 2.60 -21.17 9.38
C ASP A 57 1.87 -19.79 9.42
N PRO A 58 1.28 -19.36 8.27
CA PRO A 58 1.27 -19.99 6.96
C PRO A 58 2.51 -19.67 6.12
N ILE A 59 2.65 -20.40 5.01
CA ILE A 59 3.71 -20.18 4.01
C ILE A 59 3.10 -19.82 2.65
N ALA A 60 3.85 -19.12 1.80
CA ALA A 60 3.50 -18.91 0.41
C ALA A 60 3.64 -20.22 -0.39
N GLU A 61 2.50 -20.70 -0.93
CA GLU A 61 2.41 -22.03 -1.55
C GLU A 61 3.13 -22.13 -2.91
N ASN A 62 3.42 -21.00 -3.56
CA ASN A 62 4.19 -20.97 -4.81
C ASN A 62 5.70 -21.16 -4.60
N VAL A 63 6.19 -21.02 -3.37
CA VAL A 63 7.61 -21.13 -3.04
C VAL A 63 8.04 -22.59 -2.97
N PRO A 64 9.14 -22.98 -3.65
CA PRO A 64 9.67 -24.36 -3.56
C PRO A 64 10.07 -24.74 -2.15
N ALA A 65 9.65 -25.92 -1.70
CA ALA A 65 9.90 -26.43 -0.34
C ALA A 65 11.38 -26.43 0.06
N GLY A 66 12.29 -26.63 -0.89
CA GLY A 66 13.74 -26.64 -0.63
C GLY A 66 14.26 -25.32 -0.05
N ILE A 67 13.62 -24.19 -0.35
CA ILE A 67 14.00 -22.88 0.20
C ILE A 67 13.75 -22.83 1.71
N PHE A 68 12.57 -23.28 2.15
CA PHE A 68 12.23 -23.37 3.57
C PHE A 68 13.14 -24.37 4.32
N HIS A 69 13.46 -25.51 3.68
CA HIS A 69 14.37 -26.48 4.27
C HIS A 69 15.78 -25.93 4.46
N TRP A 70 16.32 -25.19 3.50
CA TRP A 70 17.61 -24.51 3.65
C TRP A 70 17.56 -23.41 4.73
N GLY A 71 16.48 -22.62 4.81
CA GLY A 71 16.26 -21.69 5.93
C GLY A 71 16.34 -22.41 7.29
N GLY A 72 15.72 -23.59 7.39
CA GLY A 72 15.78 -24.46 8.56
C GLY A 72 17.21 -24.95 8.89
N VAL A 73 18.01 -25.30 7.89
CA VAL A 73 19.43 -25.68 8.08
C VAL A 73 20.22 -24.54 8.70
N PHE A 74 20.11 -23.31 8.13
CA PHE A 74 20.76 -22.13 8.69
C PHE A 74 20.29 -21.83 10.12
N GLY A 75 18.97 -21.89 10.35
CA GLY A 75 18.39 -21.66 11.67
C GLY A 75 18.88 -22.65 12.73
N GLN A 76 18.96 -23.94 12.40
CA GLN A 76 19.42 -24.96 13.33
C GLN A 76 20.92 -24.83 13.64
N HIS A 77 21.76 -24.48 12.65
CA HIS A 77 23.16 -24.16 12.89
C HIS A 77 23.32 -22.96 13.81
N MET A 78 22.61 -21.88 13.57
CA MET A 78 22.61 -20.70 14.45
C MET A 78 22.20 -21.05 15.88
N ALA A 79 21.06 -21.74 16.05
CA ALA A 79 20.60 -22.16 17.39
C ALA A 79 21.62 -23.02 18.13
N THR A 80 22.32 -23.92 17.43
CA THR A 80 23.33 -24.79 17.97
C THR A 80 24.59 -24.00 18.38
N ASP A 81 25.15 -23.20 17.49
CA ASP A 81 26.35 -22.40 17.75
C ASP A 81 26.10 -21.36 18.87
N MET A 82 24.99 -20.65 18.83
CA MET A 82 24.62 -19.69 19.87
C MET A 82 24.44 -20.35 21.25
N THR A 83 23.85 -21.54 21.29
CA THR A 83 23.74 -22.31 22.54
C THR A 83 25.12 -22.73 23.05
N ALA A 84 26.03 -23.14 22.17
CA ALA A 84 27.41 -23.48 22.54
C ALA A 84 28.19 -22.26 23.08
N ASP A 85 27.88 -21.05 22.57
CA ASP A 85 28.41 -19.77 23.07
C ASP A 85 27.75 -19.35 24.40
N GLY A 86 26.81 -20.12 24.96
CA GLY A 86 26.12 -19.82 26.22
C GLY A 86 24.99 -18.80 26.07
N LEU A 87 24.52 -18.50 24.86
CA LEU A 87 23.46 -17.53 24.58
C LEU A 87 22.09 -18.17 24.75
N ALA A 88 21.34 -17.73 25.77
CA ALA A 88 20.02 -18.25 26.10
C ALA A 88 18.90 -17.43 25.40
N GLY A 89 17.67 -17.97 25.32
CA GLY A 89 16.52 -17.30 24.78
C GLY A 89 16.43 -17.31 23.25
N VAL A 90 17.14 -18.23 22.58
CA VAL A 90 17.01 -18.44 21.13
C VAL A 90 15.72 -19.20 20.85
N SER A 91 14.89 -18.68 19.95
CA SER A 91 13.59 -19.24 19.57
C SER A 91 13.49 -19.52 18.08
N GLN A 92 12.65 -20.51 17.72
CA GLN A 92 12.28 -20.89 16.35
C GLN A 92 10.77 -21.04 16.25
N HIS A 93 10.22 -21.08 15.03
CA HIS A 93 8.78 -21.22 14.78
C HIS A 93 7.92 -20.26 15.60
N TYR A 94 8.35 -19.00 15.70
CA TYR A 94 7.78 -18.00 16.58
C TYR A 94 7.51 -16.69 15.83
N ILE A 95 6.39 -16.03 16.16
CA ILE A 95 5.97 -14.69 15.79
C ILE A 95 5.72 -14.46 14.29
N PHE A 96 6.62 -14.84 13.39
CA PHE A 96 6.52 -14.58 11.94
C PHE A 96 5.98 -15.78 11.18
N ASP A 97 5.44 -15.49 9.98
CA ASP A 97 5.12 -16.48 8.95
C ASP A 97 5.83 -16.11 7.63
N ASP A 98 5.75 -16.97 6.63
CA ASP A 98 6.32 -16.75 5.31
C ASP A 98 5.21 -16.42 4.28
N TYR A 99 4.18 -15.67 4.70
CA TYR A 99 3.05 -15.24 3.87
C TYR A 99 2.78 -13.74 4.04
N TRP A 100 3.67 -12.89 3.52
CA TRP A 100 3.51 -11.43 3.49
C TRP A 100 4.54 -10.81 2.51
N PRO A 101 4.31 -9.59 1.97
CA PRO A 101 5.16 -9.00 0.93
C PRO A 101 6.35 -8.20 1.51
N GLY A 102 7.23 -8.85 2.25
CA GLY A 102 8.44 -8.26 2.81
C GLY A 102 9.69 -8.46 1.95
N SER A 103 10.84 -7.99 2.43
CA SER A 103 12.11 -8.15 1.72
C SER A 103 12.56 -9.60 1.66
N THR A 104 12.44 -10.35 2.76
CA THR A 104 12.75 -11.79 2.80
C THR A 104 11.85 -12.57 1.84
N GLU A 105 10.54 -12.32 1.89
CA GLU A 105 9.57 -13.05 1.09
C GLU A 105 9.76 -12.79 -0.40
N THR A 106 10.01 -11.56 -0.83
CA THR A 106 10.32 -11.28 -2.24
C THR A 106 11.59 -11.94 -2.72
N CYS A 107 12.56 -12.19 -1.83
CA CYS A 107 13.75 -12.99 -2.14
C CYS A 107 13.43 -14.47 -2.31
N ILE A 108 12.65 -15.08 -1.39
CA ILE A 108 12.29 -16.50 -1.49
C ILE A 108 11.42 -16.78 -2.72
N TRP A 109 10.58 -15.82 -3.14
CA TRP A 109 9.83 -15.92 -4.39
C TRP A 109 10.73 -15.92 -5.64
N LYS A 110 11.99 -15.49 -5.52
CA LYS A 110 13.01 -15.45 -6.59
C LYS A 110 14.10 -16.53 -6.43
N ASN A 111 13.75 -17.61 -5.75
CA ASN A 111 14.64 -18.77 -5.51
C ASN A 111 15.93 -18.43 -4.73
N VAL A 112 15.89 -17.42 -3.87
CA VAL A 112 16.95 -17.10 -2.91
C VAL A 112 16.63 -17.80 -1.59
N ILE A 113 17.61 -18.35 -0.90
CA ILE A 113 17.45 -18.82 0.47
C ILE A 113 17.39 -17.55 1.35
N GLY A 114 16.18 -17.04 1.53
CA GLY A 114 15.89 -15.83 2.32
C GLY A 114 15.40 -16.19 3.70
N PHE A 115 15.86 -15.48 4.72
CA PHE A 115 15.33 -15.59 6.07
C PHE A 115 15.65 -14.34 6.88
N LEU A 116 14.89 -14.12 7.94
CA LEU A 116 15.13 -13.05 8.90
C LEU A 116 15.54 -13.59 10.27
N THR A 117 16.23 -12.76 11.04
CA THR A 117 16.51 -12.96 12.46
C THR A 117 16.07 -11.72 13.24
N GLU A 118 15.71 -11.90 14.51
CA GLU A 118 15.22 -10.82 15.36
C GLU A 118 15.92 -10.85 16.73
N ALA A 119 16.57 -9.76 17.10
CA ALA A 119 17.09 -9.59 18.45
C ALA A 119 16.10 -8.87 19.36
N ALA A 120 16.00 -9.22 20.62
CA ALA A 120 15.22 -8.44 21.57
C ALA A 120 15.77 -7.01 21.71
N SER A 121 14.89 -6.01 21.64
CA SER A 121 15.28 -4.58 21.71
C SER A 121 15.72 -4.17 23.12
N VAL A 122 16.56 -3.14 23.16
CA VAL A 122 16.76 -2.27 24.32
C VAL A 122 16.06 -0.92 24.06
N GLN A 123 16.05 -0.03 25.04
CA GLN A 123 15.47 1.30 24.87
C GLN A 123 16.51 2.22 24.19
N THR A 124 16.56 2.22 22.88
CA THR A 124 17.61 2.83 22.04
C THR A 124 18.97 2.19 22.38
N ALA A 125 19.88 2.85 23.05
CA ALA A 125 21.12 2.27 23.55
C ALA A 125 21.14 2.13 25.10
N THR A 126 19.99 2.40 25.75
CA THR A 126 19.89 2.35 27.21
C THR A 126 19.68 0.92 27.68
N PRO A 127 20.53 0.41 28.59
CA PRO A 127 20.31 -0.90 29.20
C PRO A 127 18.97 -0.99 29.92
N ILE A 128 18.33 -2.13 29.82
CA ILE A 128 17.09 -2.43 30.55
C ILE A 128 17.31 -3.64 31.45
N TYR A 129 16.69 -3.64 32.61
CA TYR A 129 16.62 -4.80 33.48
C TYR A 129 15.23 -5.41 33.37
N ILE A 130 15.12 -6.70 33.14
CA ILE A 130 13.87 -7.42 32.95
C ILE A 130 13.75 -8.46 34.06
N GLU A 131 12.71 -8.30 34.89
CA GLU A 131 12.41 -9.30 35.91
C GLU A 131 11.91 -10.60 35.28
N PRO A 132 12.16 -11.77 35.87
CA PRO A 132 11.65 -13.04 35.35
C PRO A 132 10.12 -13.05 35.16
N THR A 133 9.39 -12.32 36.00
CA THR A 133 7.93 -12.20 35.95
C THR A 133 7.41 -11.29 34.84
N GLU A 134 8.28 -10.50 34.20
CA GLU A 134 7.96 -9.64 33.07
C GLU A 134 8.16 -10.35 31.73
N LEU A 135 8.85 -11.50 31.74
CA LEU A 135 9.08 -12.31 30.55
C LEU A 135 7.76 -12.93 30.07
N ARG A 136 7.43 -12.64 28.85
CA ARG A 136 6.17 -13.09 28.23
C ARG A 136 6.39 -13.38 26.76
N VAL A 137 5.56 -14.21 26.23
CA VAL A 137 5.45 -14.48 24.80
C VAL A 137 4.07 -14.07 24.33
N GLY A 138 3.99 -13.70 23.08
CA GLY A 138 2.73 -13.45 22.39
C GLY A 138 2.96 -13.67 20.91
N GLY A 139 2.06 -14.38 20.28
CA GLY A 139 2.18 -14.72 18.88
C GLY A 139 2.25 -16.21 18.63
N LYS A 140 2.63 -16.56 17.41
CA LYS A 140 2.63 -17.93 16.93
C LYS A 140 3.74 -18.75 17.60
N GLY A 141 3.51 -20.03 17.78
CA GLY A 141 4.54 -21.03 18.14
C GLY A 141 5.01 -21.07 19.59
N LEU A 142 4.77 -20.06 20.42
CA LEU A 142 5.09 -20.05 21.84
C LEU A 142 3.87 -19.57 22.64
N SER A 143 3.21 -20.48 23.35
CA SER A 143 2.07 -20.18 24.20
C SER A 143 2.47 -19.64 25.59
N GLU A 144 3.65 -20.04 26.09
CA GLU A 144 4.19 -19.67 27.40
C GLU A 144 5.70 -19.42 27.30
N TYR A 145 6.23 -18.51 28.15
CA TYR A 145 7.66 -18.28 28.27
C TYR A 145 8.31 -19.41 29.13
N LYS A 146 8.48 -20.57 28.52
CA LYS A 146 9.05 -21.75 29.18
C LYS A 146 9.88 -22.57 28.22
N LYS A 147 10.72 -23.46 28.75
CA LYS A 147 11.43 -24.42 27.95
C LYS A 147 10.45 -25.26 27.11
N SER A 148 10.65 -25.24 25.81
CA SER A 148 9.84 -25.95 24.81
C SER A 148 10.70 -26.32 23.61
N ILE A 149 10.16 -27.08 22.66
CA ILE A 149 10.88 -27.43 21.42
C ILE A 149 11.24 -26.18 20.63
N ASN A 150 10.44 -25.12 20.73
CA ASN A 150 10.67 -23.85 20.03
C ASN A 150 11.55 -22.85 20.80
N MET A 151 11.92 -23.17 22.05
CA MET A 151 12.86 -22.39 22.89
C MET A 151 13.49 -23.33 23.93
N LEU A 152 14.58 -23.98 23.55
CA LEU A 152 15.19 -25.08 24.36
C LEU A 152 15.91 -24.56 25.61
N LEU A 153 16.47 -23.36 25.57
CA LEU A 153 17.17 -22.72 26.68
C LEU A 153 16.58 -21.30 26.91
N PRO A 154 15.51 -21.18 27.71
CA PRO A 154 14.96 -19.86 28.04
C PRO A 154 15.97 -18.97 28.74
N TRP A 155 15.93 -17.66 28.47
CA TRP A 155 16.68 -16.66 29.23
C TRP A 155 15.93 -16.33 30.51
N GLU A 156 16.63 -16.26 31.64
CA GLU A 156 16.00 -16.20 32.97
C GLU A 156 15.68 -14.77 33.47
N GLY A 157 15.90 -13.76 32.67
CA GLY A 157 15.78 -12.36 33.06
C GLY A 157 17.13 -11.73 33.42
N GLY A 158 17.11 -10.46 33.81
CA GLY A 158 18.31 -9.71 34.17
C GLY A 158 18.59 -8.53 33.25
N TRP A 159 19.82 -8.08 33.24
CA TRP A 159 20.24 -6.98 32.37
C TRP A 159 20.26 -7.39 30.90
N TRP A 160 19.69 -6.54 30.05
CA TRP A 160 19.78 -6.62 28.61
C TRP A 160 20.31 -5.29 28.04
N ARG A 161 21.39 -5.36 27.29
CA ARG A 161 22.19 -4.20 26.85
C ARG A 161 22.39 -4.25 25.34
N LEU A 162 22.74 -3.11 24.73
CA LEU A 162 23.14 -3.06 23.34
C LEU A 162 24.34 -4.00 23.05
N GLY A 163 25.29 -4.10 23.98
CA GLY A 163 26.42 -5.03 23.86
C GLY A 163 26.00 -6.49 23.80
N ASP A 164 24.94 -6.87 24.52
CA ASP A 164 24.38 -8.24 24.50
C ASP A 164 23.76 -8.50 23.11
N ILE A 165 23.02 -7.55 22.55
CA ILE A 165 22.49 -7.63 21.17
C ILE A 165 23.63 -7.86 20.18
N VAL A 166 24.70 -7.06 20.25
CA VAL A 166 25.87 -7.18 19.34
C VAL A 166 26.50 -8.58 19.46
N GLN A 167 26.57 -9.13 20.66
CA GLN A 167 27.11 -10.50 20.86
C GLN A 167 26.24 -11.55 20.17
N TYR A 168 24.91 -11.49 20.34
CA TYR A 168 23.98 -12.40 19.65
C TYR A 168 24.07 -12.26 18.13
N GLU A 169 24.10 -11.02 17.62
CA GLU A 169 24.25 -10.75 16.20
C GLU A 169 25.56 -11.24 15.62
N LEU A 170 26.66 -11.09 16.34
CA LEU A 170 27.99 -11.57 15.91
C LEU A 170 28.04 -13.12 15.88
N SER A 171 27.51 -13.78 16.91
CA SER A 171 27.45 -15.25 16.97
C SER A 171 26.59 -15.81 15.82
N SER A 172 25.39 -15.26 15.62
CA SER A 172 24.51 -15.68 14.52
C SER A 172 25.12 -15.42 13.14
N THR A 173 25.74 -14.27 12.92
CA THR A 173 26.40 -13.94 11.64
C THR A 173 27.56 -14.88 11.35
N THR A 174 28.38 -15.17 12.37
CA THR A 174 29.50 -16.12 12.25
C THR A 174 29.00 -17.51 11.88
N SER A 175 27.90 -17.96 12.52
CA SER A 175 27.27 -19.25 12.21
C SER A 175 26.72 -19.28 10.77
N ILE A 176 26.09 -18.20 10.30
CA ILE A 176 25.61 -18.10 8.91
C ILE A 176 26.77 -18.25 7.91
N ILE A 177 27.87 -17.50 8.11
CA ILE A 177 29.05 -17.57 7.23
C ILE A 177 29.67 -18.95 7.24
N LYS A 178 29.80 -19.56 8.41
CA LYS A 178 30.30 -20.92 8.59
C LYS A 178 29.44 -21.96 7.87
N THR A 179 28.11 -21.85 8.00
CA THR A 179 27.14 -22.74 7.34
C THR A 179 27.22 -22.59 5.82
N ALA A 180 27.23 -21.34 5.33
CA ALA A 180 27.35 -21.05 3.89
C ALA A 180 28.70 -21.58 3.32
N SER A 181 29.79 -21.47 4.08
CA SER A 181 31.09 -22.00 3.68
C SER A 181 31.11 -23.53 3.64
N LEU A 182 30.49 -24.17 4.64
CA LEU A 182 30.39 -25.64 4.73
C LEU A 182 29.62 -26.24 3.55
N TYR A 183 28.49 -25.61 3.20
CA TYR A 183 27.58 -26.11 2.16
C TYR A 183 27.65 -25.30 0.85
N ARG A 184 28.80 -24.65 0.58
CA ARG A 184 28.91 -23.73 -0.58
C ARG A 184 28.55 -24.36 -1.93
N GLU A 185 28.98 -25.61 -2.15
CA GLU A 185 28.73 -26.33 -3.39
C GLU A 185 27.27 -26.76 -3.50
N ASP A 186 26.68 -27.25 -2.41
CA ASP A 186 25.27 -27.66 -2.35
C ASP A 186 24.34 -26.47 -2.55
N ILE A 187 24.67 -25.30 -1.97
CA ILE A 187 23.87 -24.06 -2.10
C ILE A 187 23.93 -23.53 -3.54
N LEU A 188 25.09 -23.54 -4.18
CA LEU A 188 25.26 -23.13 -5.57
C LEU A 188 24.50 -24.05 -6.52
N ASP A 189 24.64 -25.39 -6.34
CA ASP A 189 23.89 -26.38 -7.14
C ASP A 189 22.39 -26.26 -6.91
N PHE A 190 21.96 -26.11 -5.65
CA PHE A 190 20.56 -25.96 -5.28
C PHE A 190 19.92 -24.80 -6.04
N ARG A 191 20.50 -23.59 -6.00
CA ARG A 191 19.93 -22.44 -6.68
C ARG A 191 19.87 -22.63 -8.21
N ASN A 192 20.93 -23.17 -8.79
CA ASN A 192 21.00 -23.42 -10.24
C ASN A 192 19.90 -24.41 -10.68
N ARG A 193 19.77 -25.52 -9.93
CA ARG A 193 18.74 -26.52 -10.17
C ARG A 193 17.34 -25.93 -10.00
N MET A 194 17.11 -25.17 -8.92
CA MET A 194 15.82 -24.54 -8.64
C MET A 194 15.37 -23.61 -9.75
N CYS A 195 16.27 -22.75 -10.25
CA CYS A 195 15.95 -21.85 -11.38
C CYS A 195 15.59 -22.62 -12.65
N ARG A 196 16.32 -23.71 -12.97
CA ARG A 196 15.99 -24.58 -14.10
C ARG A 196 14.64 -25.29 -13.93
N GLU A 197 14.36 -25.80 -12.74
CA GLU A 197 13.07 -26.45 -12.41
C GLU A 197 11.91 -25.46 -12.58
N GLN A 198 12.06 -24.21 -12.19
CA GLN A 198 11.01 -23.19 -12.39
C GLN A 198 10.77 -22.88 -13.86
N VAL A 199 11.82 -22.81 -14.68
CA VAL A 199 11.69 -22.67 -16.16
C VAL A 199 10.93 -23.86 -16.75
N GLU A 200 11.32 -25.09 -16.40
CA GLU A 200 10.64 -26.31 -16.90
C GLU A 200 9.19 -26.42 -16.38
N MET A 201 8.96 -25.99 -15.13
CA MET A 201 7.61 -25.93 -14.59
C MET A 201 6.74 -24.94 -15.37
N GLY A 202 7.24 -23.77 -15.74
CA GLY A 202 6.54 -22.80 -16.58
C GLY A 202 6.23 -23.29 -17.99
N LYS A 203 7.00 -24.27 -18.50
CA LYS A 203 6.71 -24.93 -19.78
C LYS A 203 5.69 -26.08 -19.68
N SER A 204 5.51 -26.64 -18.48
CA SER A 204 4.76 -27.90 -18.29
C SER A 204 3.51 -27.78 -17.42
N LYS A 205 3.37 -26.69 -16.65
CA LYS A 205 2.27 -26.46 -15.71
C LYS A 205 1.66 -25.07 -15.90
N ALA A 206 0.34 -25.02 -15.91
CA ALA A 206 -0.42 -23.78 -15.92
C ALA A 206 -0.16 -22.95 -14.63
N PRO A 207 -0.36 -21.63 -14.68
CA PRO A 207 -0.54 -20.86 -15.91
C PRO A 207 0.74 -20.82 -16.73
N TYR A 208 0.58 -20.67 -18.07
CA TYR A 208 1.71 -20.57 -19.00
C TYR A 208 2.10 -19.12 -19.31
N TYR A 209 1.11 -18.22 -19.27
CA TYR A 209 1.31 -16.79 -19.56
C TYR A 209 0.35 -15.95 -18.73
N TYR A 210 0.76 -14.71 -18.47
CA TYR A 210 -0.15 -13.61 -18.17
C TYR A 210 -0.18 -12.68 -19.38
N ILE A 211 -1.38 -12.37 -19.89
CA ILE A 211 -1.55 -11.46 -21.03
C ILE A 211 -2.35 -10.23 -20.57
N MET A 212 -1.75 -9.07 -20.77
CA MET A 212 -2.35 -7.77 -20.46
C MET A 212 -2.64 -7.05 -21.79
N PRO A 213 -3.92 -6.90 -22.16
CA PRO A 213 -4.29 -6.12 -23.36
C PRO A 213 -3.73 -4.70 -23.27
N GLN A 214 -3.22 -4.16 -24.37
CA GLN A 214 -2.71 -2.78 -24.40
C GLN A 214 -3.83 -1.77 -24.11
N LYS A 215 -5.08 -2.09 -24.50
CA LYS A 215 -6.23 -1.26 -24.18
C LYS A 215 -6.67 -1.49 -22.73
N GLN A 216 -6.33 -0.55 -21.86
CA GLN A 216 -6.69 -0.51 -20.45
C GLN A 216 -7.61 0.67 -20.12
N HIS A 217 -8.26 0.63 -18.97
CA HIS A 217 -8.96 1.80 -18.40
C HIS A 217 -7.96 2.92 -18.08
N ASP A 218 -6.85 2.55 -17.44
CA ASP A 218 -5.70 3.40 -17.19
C ASP A 218 -4.46 2.81 -17.88
N VAL A 219 -4.13 3.36 -19.02
CA VAL A 219 -2.99 2.89 -19.82
C VAL A 219 -1.65 3.21 -19.18
N GLY A 220 -1.58 4.27 -18.38
CA GLY A 220 -0.39 4.63 -17.61
C GLY A 220 -0.04 3.56 -16.56
N GLU A 221 -1.06 2.97 -15.93
CA GLU A 221 -0.83 1.90 -14.96
C GLU A 221 -0.37 0.57 -15.61
N LEU A 222 -0.74 0.30 -16.86
CA LEU A 222 -0.14 -0.81 -17.62
C LEU A 222 1.36 -0.57 -17.83
N VAL A 223 1.74 0.63 -18.28
CA VAL A 223 3.16 0.97 -18.50
C VAL A 223 3.95 0.88 -17.20
N ASN A 224 3.42 1.43 -16.12
CA ASN A 224 4.04 1.38 -14.80
C ASN A 224 4.20 -0.06 -14.29
N LEU A 225 3.20 -0.94 -14.51
CA LEU A 225 3.27 -2.35 -14.12
C LEU A 225 4.33 -3.10 -14.92
N VAL A 226 4.39 -2.89 -16.24
CA VAL A 226 5.40 -3.52 -17.11
C VAL A 226 6.81 -3.13 -16.67
N ASN A 227 7.06 -1.84 -16.44
CA ASN A 227 8.36 -1.37 -16.01
C ASN A 227 8.73 -1.87 -14.62
N LEU A 228 7.75 -1.97 -13.69
CA LEU A 228 7.97 -2.57 -12.38
C LEU A 228 8.36 -4.05 -12.48
N MET A 229 7.70 -4.84 -13.33
CA MET A 229 8.05 -6.25 -13.53
C MET A 229 9.47 -6.38 -14.11
N LYS A 230 9.88 -5.50 -15.02
CA LYS A 230 11.25 -5.46 -15.56
C LYS A 230 12.27 -5.07 -14.48
N GLU A 231 11.97 -4.12 -13.61
CA GLU A 231 12.82 -3.76 -12.46
C GLU A 231 13.01 -4.96 -11.51
N HIS A 232 12.01 -5.83 -11.42
CA HIS A 232 12.10 -7.11 -10.71
C HIS A 232 12.89 -8.21 -11.42
N GLY A 233 13.43 -7.93 -12.62
CA GLY A 233 14.20 -8.90 -13.40
C GLY A 233 13.33 -9.91 -14.16
N VAL A 234 12.08 -9.57 -14.44
CA VAL A 234 11.16 -10.38 -15.23
C VAL A 234 11.26 -9.97 -16.71
N ASP A 235 11.41 -10.95 -17.58
CA ASP A 235 11.34 -10.73 -19.03
C ASP A 235 9.87 -10.53 -19.43
N VAL A 236 9.59 -9.39 -20.06
CA VAL A 236 8.27 -9.00 -20.54
C VAL A 236 8.33 -8.87 -22.07
N TYR A 237 7.28 -9.33 -22.75
CA TYR A 237 7.20 -9.36 -24.19
C TYR A 237 5.95 -8.61 -24.68
N THR A 238 5.95 -8.27 -25.97
CA THR A 238 4.76 -7.82 -26.70
C THR A 238 4.45 -8.79 -27.82
N LEU A 239 3.16 -8.92 -28.18
CA LEU A 239 2.72 -9.68 -29.35
C LEU A 239 3.05 -8.94 -30.63
N ASP A 240 3.69 -9.63 -31.59
CA ASP A 240 3.97 -9.10 -32.93
C ASP A 240 2.74 -9.20 -33.82
N ASP A 241 1.97 -10.29 -33.70
CA ASP A 241 0.75 -10.55 -34.45
C ASP A 241 -0.41 -10.96 -33.54
N GLN A 242 -1.64 -10.86 -34.07
CA GLN A 242 -2.85 -11.26 -33.37
C GLN A 242 -2.88 -12.78 -33.14
N VAL A 243 -3.24 -13.20 -31.92
CA VAL A 243 -3.39 -14.60 -31.50
C VAL A 243 -4.77 -14.83 -30.89
N ILE A 244 -5.37 -15.99 -31.10
CA ILE A 244 -6.63 -16.39 -30.46
C ILE A 244 -6.37 -17.50 -29.46
N LEU A 245 -6.64 -17.23 -28.16
CA LEU A 245 -6.51 -18.21 -27.10
C LEU A 245 -7.79 -18.24 -26.25
N ASP A 246 -8.28 -19.42 -25.93
CA ASP A 246 -9.52 -19.63 -25.15
C ASP A 246 -10.71 -18.79 -25.64
N GLY A 247 -10.82 -18.63 -26.97
CA GLY A 247 -11.88 -17.85 -27.61
C GLY A 247 -11.75 -16.33 -27.48
N LYS A 248 -10.66 -15.85 -26.85
CA LYS A 248 -10.31 -14.42 -26.76
C LYS A 248 -9.29 -14.05 -27.82
N VAL A 249 -9.47 -12.87 -28.40
CA VAL A 249 -8.54 -12.28 -29.38
C VAL A 249 -7.57 -11.38 -28.65
N TYR A 250 -6.28 -11.71 -28.74
CA TYR A 250 -5.18 -10.85 -28.29
C TYR A 250 -4.54 -10.20 -29.51
N LYS A 251 -4.18 -8.94 -29.42
CA LYS A 251 -3.78 -8.12 -30.56
C LYS A 251 -2.28 -7.85 -30.54
N THR A 252 -1.74 -7.45 -31.67
CA THR A 252 -0.41 -6.85 -31.79
C THR A 252 -0.24 -5.74 -30.73
N GLY A 253 0.87 -5.79 -30.00
CA GLY A 253 1.20 -4.87 -28.92
C GLY A 253 0.65 -5.23 -27.53
N ASP A 254 -0.23 -6.25 -27.43
CA ASP A 254 -0.62 -6.76 -26.11
C ASP A 254 0.59 -7.34 -25.37
N VAL A 255 0.67 -7.06 -24.08
CA VAL A 255 1.82 -7.43 -23.26
C VAL A 255 1.69 -8.86 -22.75
N VAL A 256 2.78 -9.61 -22.83
CA VAL A 256 2.84 -11.02 -22.42
C VAL A 256 3.99 -11.23 -21.42
N ILE A 257 3.68 -11.88 -20.29
CA ILE A 257 4.67 -12.38 -19.34
C ILE A 257 4.63 -13.92 -19.38
N PRO A 258 5.60 -14.58 -20.03
CA PRO A 258 5.71 -16.05 -20.00
C PRO A 258 6.10 -16.53 -18.61
N MET A 259 5.51 -17.65 -18.16
CA MET A 259 5.84 -18.27 -16.89
C MET A 259 7.11 -19.13 -16.92
N ALA A 260 7.64 -19.43 -18.12
CA ALA A 260 8.87 -20.19 -18.30
C ALA A 260 10.14 -19.34 -18.01
N GLN A 261 10.21 -18.80 -16.80
CA GLN A 261 11.30 -17.94 -16.32
C GLN A 261 11.79 -18.39 -14.94
N PRO A 262 13.04 -18.08 -14.57
CA PRO A 262 13.59 -18.46 -13.27
C PRO A 262 12.76 -17.93 -12.10
N PHE A 263 12.21 -16.71 -12.20
CA PHE A 263 11.40 -16.07 -11.16
C PHE A 263 9.89 -16.39 -11.27
N ARG A 264 9.55 -17.58 -11.83
CA ARG A 264 8.15 -18.03 -11.92
C ARG A 264 7.36 -17.89 -10.62
N PRO A 265 7.89 -18.26 -9.40
CA PRO A 265 7.13 -18.10 -8.17
C PRO A 265 6.81 -16.62 -7.87
N PHE A 266 7.78 -15.71 -8.08
CA PHE A 266 7.55 -14.27 -7.93
C PHE A 266 6.47 -13.76 -8.88
N ILE A 267 6.58 -14.11 -10.18
CA ILE A 267 5.59 -13.69 -11.19
C ILE A 267 4.19 -14.14 -10.75
N LYS A 268 4.06 -15.38 -10.30
CA LYS A 268 2.77 -15.92 -9.87
C LYS A 268 2.27 -15.19 -8.63
N GLU A 269 3.08 -15.01 -7.60
CA GLU A 269 2.73 -14.32 -6.36
C GLU A 269 2.21 -12.90 -6.58
N VAL A 270 2.79 -12.14 -7.52
CA VAL A 270 2.41 -10.74 -7.73
C VAL A 270 1.35 -10.54 -8.81
N MET A 271 1.11 -11.52 -9.68
CA MET A 271 0.15 -11.41 -10.78
C MET A 271 -1.20 -12.08 -10.49
N GLU A 272 -1.24 -13.10 -9.65
CA GLU A 272 -2.48 -13.80 -9.29
C GLU A 272 -3.31 -13.03 -8.25
N SER A 273 -4.55 -13.41 -8.10
CA SER A 273 -5.37 -13.08 -6.94
C SER A 273 -4.95 -13.97 -5.77
N GLN A 274 -4.48 -13.40 -4.67
CA GLN A 274 -4.08 -14.19 -3.51
C GLN A 274 -5.28 -14.85 -2.86
N VAL A 275 -5.10 -16.11 -2.48
CA VAL A 275 -5.98 -16.87 -1.61
C VAL A 275 -5.19 -17.24 -0.37
N PHE A 276 -5.55 -16.67 0.78
CA PHE A 276 -4.84 -16.92 2.03
C PHE A 276 -4.89 -18.41 2.40
N PRO A 277 -3.73 -19.08 2.63
CA PRO A 277 -3.69 -20.49 2.99
C PRO A 277 -4.10 -20.69 4.45
N GLU A 278 -5.39 -20.83 4.72
CA GLU A 278 -5.92 -20.98 6.07
C GLU A 278 -5.27 -22.15 6.82
N ARG A 279 -4.78 -21.87 8.03
CA ARG A 279 -4.26 -22.84 8.99
C ARG A 279 -4.85 -22.54 10.36
N HIS A 280 -5.09 -23.60 11.13
CA HIS A 280 -5.66 -23.50 12.47
C HIS A 280 -4.75 -24.18 13.47
N TYR A 281 -4.69 -23.65 14.71
CA TYR A 281 -3.91 -24.27 15.79
C TYR A 281 -4.38 -25.69 16.13
N THR A 282 -5.65 -25.96 15.95
CA THR A 282 -6.26 -27.30 16.03
C THR A 282 -7.37 -27.40 14.98
N PRO A 283 -7.73 -28.60 14.48
CA PRO A 283 -8.81 -28.76 13.53
C PRO A 283 -10.11 -28.09 14.01
N GLY A 284 -10.62 -27.11 13.26
CA GLY A 284 -11.80 -26.31 13.64
C GLY A 284 -11.58 -25.32 14.78
N GLY A 285 -10.36 -25.15 15.25
CA GLY A 285 -9.98 -24.19 16.29
C GLY A 285 -9.70 -22.77 15.77
N GLU A 286 -8.95 -22.01 16.56
CA GLU A 286 -8.59 -20.63 16.22
C GLU A 286 -7.71 -20.58 14.95
N LEU A 287 -8.01 -19.63 14.06
CA LEU A 287 -7.22 -19.34 12.88
C LEU A 287 -5.82 -18.85 13.28
N ILE A 288 -4.78 -19.39 12.64
CA ILE A 288 -3.44 -18.82 12.65
C ILE A 288 -3.49 -17.56 11.77
N LYS A 289 -3.58 -16.41 12.41
CA LYS A 289 -3.74 -15.12 11.73
C LYS A 289 -2.48 -14.78 10.93
N PRO A 290 -2.62 -14.13 9.76
CA PRO A 290 -1.46 -13.63 9.02
C PRO A 290 -0.69 -12.60 9.85
N TYR A 291 0.61 -12.54 9.60
CA TYR A 291 1.49 -11.58 10.25
C TYR A 291 1.21 -10.15 9.80
N ASP A 292 0.97 -9.95 8.50
CA ASP A 292 0.71 -8.63 7.92
C ASP A 292 -0.53 -8.68 7.02
N ILE A 293 -0.45 -8.15 5.81
CA ILE A 293 -1.53 -8.13 4.82
C ILE A 293 -1.63 -9.45 4.07
N THR A 294 -2.74 -9.66 3.38
CA THR A 294 -2.99 -10.90 2.63
C THR A 294 -3.22 -10.67 1.13
N SER A 295 -3.08 -9.44 0.65
CA SER A 295 -3.24 -9.12 -0.78
C SER A 295 -2.14 -8.18 -1.27
N TRP A 296 -1.51 -8.56 -2.39
CA TRP A 296 -0.48 -7.79 -3.10
C TRP A 296 -0.52 -8.00 -4.62
N SER A 297 -1.65 -8.43 -5.18
CA SER A 297 -1.85 -8.62 -6.62
C SER A 297 -1.67 -7.32 -7.38
N LEU A 298 -0.59 -7.18 -8.14
CA LEU A 298 -0.26 -5.95 -8.86
C LEU A 298 -1.35 -5.55 -9.88
N PRO A 299 -1.90 -6.48 -10.70
CA PRO A 299 -2.96 -6.10 -11.62
C PRO A 299 -4.22 -5.59 -10.93
N LEU A 300 -4.65 -6.25 -9.84
CA LEU A 300 -5.87 -5.88 -9.13
C LEU A 300 -5.71 -4.55 -8.38
N HIS A 301 -4.55 -4.32 -7.72
CA HIS A 301 -4.26 -3.09 -7.00
C HIS A 301 -4.11 -1.87 -7.93
N ARG A 302 -3.76 -2.10 -9.22
CA ARG A 302 -3.61 -1.06 -10.26
C ARG A 302 -4.83 -0.92 -11.17
N TYR A 303 -5.81 -1.80 -11.04
CA TYR A 303 -6.93 -1.91 -11.98
C TYR A 303 -6.46 -2.16 -13.42
N VAL A 304 -5.45 -3.00 -13.59
CA VAL A 304 -4.96 -3.46 -14.88
C VAL A 304 -5.61 -4.80 -15.23
N THR A 305 -6.25 -4.88 -16.37
CA THR A 305 -6.78 -6.15 -16.89
C THR A 305 -5.62 -7.06 -17.23
N SER A 306 -5.54 -8.19 -16.56
CA SER A 306 -4.59 -9.27 -16.84
C SER A 306 -5.34 -10.58 -16.96
N ASN A 307 -5.01 -11.37 -17.98
CA ASN A 307 -5.60 -12.69 -18.22
C ASN A 307 -4.55 -13.76 -17.90
N GLU A 308 -4.88 -14.64 -16.99
CA GLU A 308 -4.14 -15.86 -16.73
C GLU A 308 -4.48 -16.89 -17.81
N ILE A 309 -3.48 -17.49 -18.43
CA ILE A 309 -3.63 -18.39 -19.59
C ILE A 309 -3.15 -19.79 -19.23
N ASP A 310 -4.09 -20.73 -19.22
CA ASP A 310 -3.87 -22.13 -18.84
C ASP A 310 -3.61 -23.06 -20.05
N VAL A 311 -3.57 -22.50 -21.24
CA VAL A 311 -3.30 -23.23 -22.49
C VAL A 311 -1.98 -22.78 -23.07
N ARG A 312 -1.07 -23.72 -23.30
CA ARG A 312 0.19 -23.44 -23.99
C ARG A 312 -0.04 -23.26 -25.47
N SER A 313 0.53 -22.23 -26.06
CA SER A 313 0.40 -21.91 -27.49
C SER A 313 1.76 -21.67 -28.12
N LYS A 314 2.10 -22.57 -29.08
CA LYS A 314 3.31 -22.42 -29.90
C LYS A 314 3.22 -21.19 -30.81
N GLU A 315 2.05 -20.91 -31.34
CA GLU A 315 1.77 -19.73 -32.18
C GLU A 315 2.07 -18.44 -31.39
N LEU A 316 1.64 -18.38 -30.12
CA LEU A 316 1.96 -17.25 -29.27
C LEU A 316 3.48 -17.14 -29.03
N GLU A 317 4.15 -18.27 -28.67
CA GLU A 317 5.59 -18.27 -28.36
C GLU A 317 6.45 -17.85 -29.56
N GLU A 318 6.01 -18.09 -30.77
CA GLU A 318 6.69 -17.69 -32.03
C GLU A 318 6.43 -16.22 -32.42
N ASN A 319 5.47 -15.54 -31.76
CA ASN A 319 5.04 -14.16 -32.02
C ASN A 319 5.33 -13.23 -30.84
N LEU A 320 6.44 -13.44 -30.11
CA LEU A 320 6.85 -12.63 -28.98
C LEU A 320 8.10 -11.83 -29.27
N SER A 321 8.03 -10.52 -29.08
CA SER A 321 9.19 -9.62 -29.07
C SER A 321 9.50 -9.16 -27.66
N LEU A 322 10.75 -9.34 -27.20
CA LEU A 322 11.21 -8.89 -25.89
C LEU A 322 11.16 -7.36 -25.79
N VAL A 323 10.59 -6.84 -24.72
CA VAL A 323 10.58 -5.42 -24.43
C VAL A 323 11.97 -5.01 -23.93
N GLU A 324 12.77 -4.42 -24.82
CA GLU A 324 14.05 -3.82 -24.47
C GLU A 324 13.87 -2.39 -23.93
N GLY A 325 14.75 -1.97 -22.98
CA GLY A 325 14.65 -0.63 -22.37
C GLY A 325 13.34 -0.41 -21.60
N ASP A 326 12.98 0.84 -21.35
CA ASP A 326 11.72 1.18 -20.71
C ASP A 326 10.54 0.97 -21.68
N TYR A 327 9.46 0.38 -21.16
CA TYR A 327 8.21 0.25 -21.92
C TYR A 327 7.45 1.57 -21.85
N ASP A 328 7.03 2.06 -23.02
CA ASP A 328 6.12 3.21 -23.12
C ASP A 328 5.17 3.05 -24.32
N LEU A 329 4.17 3.90 -24.38
CA LEU A 329 3.18 3.99 -25.46
C LEU A 329 3.18 5.38 -26.07
N LYS A 330 4.37 5.99 -26.18
CA LYS A 330 4.59 7.28 -26.80
C LYS A 330 4.47 7.16 -28.31
N GLY A 331 4.03 8.23 -28.92
CA GLY A 331 3.97 8.39 -30.38
C GLY A 331 4.97 9.42 -30.89
N GLU A 332 4.66 9.97 -32.06
CA GLU A 332 5.48 11.04 -32.64
C GLU A 332 5.44 12.33 -31.81
N LYS A 333 6.51 13.13 -31.88
CA LYS A 333 6.59 14.41 -31.16
C LYS A 333 5.46 15.35 -31.57
N GLN A 334 4.75 15.86 -30.56
CA GLN A 334 3.66 16.79 -30.76
C GLN A 334 4.15 18.16 -31.23
N LYS A 335 3.34 18.78 -32.11
CA LYS A 335 3.57 20.16 -32.58
C LYS A 335 2.63 21.18 -31.92
N SER A 336 1.63 20.70 -31.22
CA SER A 336 0.58 21.51 -30.60
C SER A 336 1.10 22.31 -29.39
N THR A 337 0.43 23.41 -29.10
CA THR A 337 0.67 24.25 -27.91
C THR A 337 -0.30 23.97 -26.79
N ALA A 338 -1.15 22.97 -26.96
CA ALA A 338 -2.06 22.46 -25.95
C ALA A 338 -2.24 20.95 -26.11
N MET A 339 -2.35 20.24 -25.00
CA MET A 339 -2.58 18.80 -24.98
C MET A 339 -3.82 18.46 -24.18
N VAL A 340 -4.44 17.34 -24.52
CA VAL A 340 -5.60 16.80 -23.80
C VAL A 340 -5.20 15.47 -23.16
N LEU A 341 -5.49 15.34 -21.87
CA LEU A 341 -5.17 14.17 -21.07
C LEU A 341 -6.45 13.51 -20.57
N PRO A 342 -6.56 12.17 -20.66
CA PRO A 342 -7.75 11.45 -20.22
C PRO A 342 -7.85 11.47 -18.68
N VAL A 343 -9.02 11.76 -18.16
CA VAL A 343 -9.31 11.72 -16.72
C VAL A 343 -9.18 10.31 -16.10
N THR A 344 -9.13 9.28 -16.94
CA THR A 344 -9.02 7.88 -16.50
C THR A 344 -7.61 7.48 -16.03
N SER A 345 -6.56 8.27 -16.37
CA SER A 345 -5.18 7.91 -16.05
C SER A 345 -4.63 8.70 -14.85
N ASN A 346 -4.00 8.00 -13.90
CA ASN A 346 -3.24 8.58 -12.81
C ASN A 346 -2.11 9.50 -13.31
N GLU A 347 -1.45 9.13 -14.41
CA GLU A 347 -0.38 9.92 -15.02
C GLU A 347 -0.89 11.26 -15.58
N SER A 348 -2.16 11.33 -15.97
CA SER A 348 -2.80 12.61 -16.33
C SER A 348 -2.87 13.56 -15.14
N TYR A 349 -3.23 13.07 -13.96
CA TYR A 349 -3.24 13.88 -12.74
C TYR A 349 -1.82 14.32 -12.35
N ARG A 350 -0.83 13.43 -12.46
CA ARG A 350 0.57 13.80 -12.21
C ARG A 350 1.01 14.95 -13.12
N ALA A 351 0.72 14.86 -14.41
CA ALA A 351 1.03 15.92 -15.37
C ALA A 351 0.26 17.22 -15.09
N VAL A 352 -1.00 17.12 -14.68
CA VAL A 352 -1.83 18.29 -14.30
C VAL A 352 -1.25 19.02 -13.09
N PHE A 353 -0.96 18.30 -12.01
CA PHE A 353 -0.36 18.90 -10.81
C PHE A 353 1.00 19.51 -11.12
N LYS A 354 1.83 18.83 -11.91
CA LYS A 354 3.11 19.39 -12.36
C LYS A 354 2.94 20.65 -13.21
N ALA A 355 2.00 20.67 -14.14
CA ALA A 355 1.71 21.83 -14.97
C ALA A 355 1.25 23.04 -14.13
N LEU A 356 0.39 22.79 -13.12
CA LEU A 356 -0.06 23.82 -12.18
C LEU A 356 1.07 24.36 -11.31
N GLU A 357 1.95 23.46 -10.79
CA GLU A 357 3.17 23.87 -10.06
C GLU A 357 4.06 24.77 -10.91
N LEU A 358 4.17 24.50 -12.21
CA LEU A 358 4.91 25.30 -13.17
C LEU A 358 4.18 26.58 -13.60
N GLY A 359 2.95 26.83 -13.14
CA GLY A 359 2.14 27.98 -13.51
C GLY A 359 1.58 27.94 -14.93
N MET A 360 1.39 26.74 -15.49
CA MET A 360 0.70 26.56 -16.76
C MET A 360 -0.81 26.65 -16.53
N LYS A 361 -1.54 27.10 -17.56
CA LYS A 361 -3.00 27.08 -17.54
C LYS A 361 -3.50 25.67 -17.75
N VAL A 362 -4.38 25.22 -16.85
CA VAL A 362 -5.07 23.92 -16.94
C VAL A 362 -6.58 24.14 -16.88
N GLU A 363 -7.30 23.45 -17.72
CA GLU A 363 -8.76 23.44 -17.73
C GLU A 363 -9.29 22.00 -17.72
N ARG A 364 -10.48 21.80 -17.17
CA ARG A 364 -11.19 20.53 -17.14
C ARG A 364 -12.38 20.57 -18.10
N LEU A 365 -12.54 19.54 -18.95
CA LEU A 365 -13.69 19.38 -19.84
C LEU A 365 -14.96 19.11 -19.03
N LEU A 366 -16.04 19.86 -19.32
CA LEU A 366 -17.35 19.68 -18.68
C LEU A 366 -18.20 18.59 -19.38
N ALA A 367 -17.84 18.18 -20.60
CA ALA A 367 -18.57 17.18 -21.38
C ALA A 367 -17.62 16.30 -22.19
N GLU A 368 -18.11 15.13 -22.57
CA GLU A 368 -17.40 14.25 -23.48
C GLU A 368 -17.08 14.97 -24.79
N THR A 369 -15.83 14.86 -25.24
CA THR A 369 -15.31 15.59 -26.39
C THR A 369 -14.52 14.66 -27.31
N LYS A 370 -14.78 14.75 -28.64
CA LYS A 370 -14.03 14.02 -29.66
C LYS A 370 -12.96 14.91 -30.28
N LEU A 371 -11.71 14.49 -30.21
CA LEU A 371 -10.54 15.20 -30.73
C LEU A 371 -9.61 14.24 -31.47
N ALA A 372 -9.24 14.58 -32.70
CA ALA A 372 -8.32 13.79 -33.52
C ALA A 372 -8.60 12.27 -33.53
N GLY A 373 -9.87 11.88 -33.54
CA GLY A 373 -10.32 10.47 -33.55
C GLY A 373 -10.41 9.81 -32.17
N ASN A 374 -9.93 10.46 -31.12
CA ASN A 374 -10.04 9.99 -29.73
C ASN A 374 -11.24 10.62 -29.01
N THR A 375 -11.82 9.88 -28.08
CA THR A 375 -12.90 10.38 -27.21
C THR A 375 -12.35 10.62 -25.82
N PHE A 376 -12.49 11.85 -25.32
CA PHE A 376 -12.13 12.26 -23.97
C PHE A 376 -13.40 12.49 -23.16
N GLY A 377 -13.55 11.76 -22.06
CA GLY A 377 -14.72 11.90 -21.19
C GLY A 377 -14.76 13.24 -20.46
N ALA A 378 -15.93 13.59 -19.94
CA ALA A 378 -16.06 14.71 -18.99
C ALA A 378 -15.05 14.54 -17.84
N GLY A 379 -14.45 15.65 -17.39
CA GLY A 379 -13.39 15.63 -16.39
C GLY A 379 -11.96 15.53 -16.96
N SER A 380 -11.79 15.19 -18.25
CA SER A 380 -10.47 15.19 -18.91
C SER A 380 -9.86 16.59 -18.94
N PHE A 381 -8.53 16.66 -18.97
CA PHE A 381 -7.81 17.91 -18.77
C PHE A 381 -7.24 18.45 -20.07
N ILE A 382 -7.23 19.78 -20.18
CA ILE A 382 -6.50 20.50 -21.23
C ILE A 382 -5.37 21.29 -20.54
N ILE A 383 -4.12 21.05 -20.95
CA ILE A 383 -2.97 21.81 -20.49
C ILE A 383 -2.47 22.69 -21.64
N TYR A 384 -2.24 23.97 -21.34
CA TYR A 384 -1.76 24.95 -22.32
C TYR A 384 -0.30 25.29 -22.04
N ARG A 385 0.56 25.20 -23.07
CA ARG A 385 1.99 25.48 -22.97
C ARG A 385 2.29 26.93 -22.52
N GLY A 386 1.52 27.90 -23.01
CA GLY A 386 1.82 29.31 -22.81
C GLY A 386 3.24 29.66 -23.33
N SER A 387 4.03 30.36 -22.50
CA SER A 387 5.43 30.72 -22.79
C SER A 387 6.45 29.68 -22.30
N LYS A 388 6.03 28.62 -21.65
CA LYS A 388 6.83 27.60 -20.94
C LYS A 388 7.31 26.47 -21.88
N LYS A 389 8.20 26.76 -22.85
CA LYS A 389 8.57 25.78 -23.87
C LYS A 389 9.43 24.62 -23.33
N GLY A 390 10.44 24.90 -22.52
CA GLY A 390 11.33 23.86 -21.98
C GLY A 390 10.60 22.93 -21.05
N GLU A 391 9.88 23.47 -20.08
CA GLU A 391 9.08 22.75 -19.11
C GLU A 391 7.94 21.95 -19.78
N TRP A 392 7.40 22.45 -20.89
CA TRP A 392 6.42 21.74 -21.71
C TRP A 392 7.00 20.50 -22.36
N ASP A 393 8.18 20.61 -22.94
CA ASP A 393 8.85 19.49 -23.60
C ASP A 393 9.18 18.39 -22.56
N GLU A 394 9.65 18.77 -21.36
CA GLU A 394 9.88 17.85 -20.24
C GLU A 394 8.58 17.19 -19.75
N LEU A 395 7.50 17.96 -19.66
CA LEU A 395 6.19 17.43 -19.23
C LEU A 395 5.66 16.38 -20.21
N ILE A 396 5.72 16.63 -21.52
CA ILE A 396 5.35 15.65 -22.54
C ILE A 396 6.24 14.41 -22.46
N GLU A 397 7.55 14.60 -22.30
CA GLU A 397 8.50 13.49 -22.24
C GLU A 397 8.29 12.60 -20.99
N SER A 398 7.78 13.17 -19.92
CA SER A 398 7.45 12.42 -18.68
C SER A 398 6.21 11.52 -18.80
N LEU A 399 5.32 11.76 -19.78
CA LEU A 399 4.13 10.94 -19.97
C LEU A 399 4.49 9.56 -20.54
N PRO A 400 3.93 8.48 -20.00
CA PRO A 400 4.17 7.13 -20.51
C PRO A 400 3.34 6.76 -21.75
N PHE A 401 2.49 7.65 -22.20
CA PHE A 401 1.61 7.48 -23.36
C PHE A 401 1.47 8.76 -24.17
N GLN A 402 0.96 8.65 -25.39
CA GLN A 402 0.72 9.78 -26.25
C GLN A 402 -0.50 10.60 -25.79
N PRO A 403 -0.34 11.86 -25.38
CA PRO A 403 -1.47 12.74 -25.10
C PRO A 403 -2.21 13.15 -26.40
N GLY A 404 -3.47 13.52 -26.27
CA GLY A 404 -4.23 14.08 -27.40
C GLY A 404 -3.73 15.48 -27.77
N GLU A 405 -3.62 15.77 -29.07
CA GLU A 405 -3.26 17.11 -29.55
C GLU A 405 -4.49 18.00 -29.71
N LEU A 406 -4.42 19.21 -29.19
CA LEU A 406 -5.41 20.23 -29.46
C LEU A 406 -4.91 21.16 -30.59
N LEU A 407 -5.29 20.85 -31.80
CA LEU A 407 -4.91 21.63 -33.00
C LEU A 407 -5.94 22.70 -33.35
N ASP A 408 -7.15 22.57 -32.85
CA ASP A 408 -8.29 23.41 -33.20
C ASP A 408 -8.53 24.50 -32.14
N LYS A 409 -8.83 25.72 -32.60
CA LYS A 409 -9.21 26.85 -31.72
C LYS A 409 -10.66 26.81 -31.25
N ARG A 410 -11.36 25.69 -31.44
CA ARG A 410 -12.75 25.57 -30.96
C ARG A 410 -12.80 25.74 -29.44
N ALA A 411 -13.75 26.55 -28.98
CA ALA A 411 -14.07 26.64 -27.58
C ALA A 411 -14.81 25.38 -27.13
N PHE A 412 -14.31 24.70 -26.13
CA PHE A 412 -14.98 23.61 -25.43
C PHE A 412 -15.56 24.15 -24.12
N PRO A 413 -16.67 23.59 -23.63
CA PRO A 413 -17.13 23.92 -22.28
C PRO A 413 -16.12 23.34 -21.27
N THR A 414 -15.43 24.25 -20.58
CA THR A 414 -14.37 23.92 -19.61
C THR A 414 -14.53 24.75 -18.34
N THR A 415 -13.96 24.26 -17.24
CA THR A 415 -13.74 25.02 -16.01
C THR A 415 -12.22 25.08 -15.72
N PRO A 416 -11.67 26.17 -15.17
CA PRO A 416 -10.28 26.21 -14.75
C PRO A 416 -10.01 25.20 -13.62
N VAL A 417 -8.78 24.68 -13.57
CA VAL A 417 -8.30 23.84 -12.47
C VAL A 417 -7.24 24.63 -11.71
N GLU A 418 -7.44 24.75 -10.41
CA GLU A 418 -6.52 25.44 -9.51
C GLU A 418 -6.03 24.50 -8.42
N LEU A 419 -4.83 24.74 -7.90
CA LEU A 419 -4.29 23.99 -6.78
C LEU A 419 -4.81 24.58 -5.46
N PRO A 420 -5.52 23.80 -4.64
CA PRO A 420 -5.90 24.26 -3.32
C PRO A 420 -4.68 24.31 -2.37
N LYS A 421 -4.78 25.11 -1.33
CA LYS A 421 -3.84 25.11 -0.21
C LYS A 421 -4.17 23.93 0.71
N ILE A 422 -3.29 22.94 0.78
CA ILE A 422 -3.53 21.69 1.47
C ILE A 422 -2.77 21.65 2.80
N ALA A 423 -3.48 21.34 3.89
CA ALA A 423 -2.89 20.86 5.13
C ALA A 423 -2.95 19.33 5.18
N LEU A 424 -1.81 18.69 5.40
CA LEU A 424 -1.74 17.26 5.72
C LEU A 424 -1.48 17.11 7.23
N VAL A 425 -2.43 16.51 7.93
CA VAL A 425 -2.30 16.27 9.36
C VAL A 425 -1.35 15.11 9.63
N GLU A 426 -0.31 15.37 10.41
CA GLU A 426 0.70 14.39 10.78
C GLU A 426 0.97 14.47 12.28
N THR A 427 0.94 13.34 12.98
CA THR A 427 1.32 13.26 14.40
C THR A 427 2.81 12.97 14.53
N TRP A 428 3.37 13.24 15.72
CA TRP A 428 4.75 12.88 16.03
C TRP A 428 4.94 11.39 16.38
N PHE A 429 3.86 10.61 16.30
CA PHE A 429 3.86 9.22 16.74
C PHE A 429 3.60 8.27 15.57
N HIS A 430 4.65 7.59 15.07
CA HIS A 430 4.60 6.53 14.04
C HIS A 430 3.48 6.70 13.01
N ASP A 431 3.50 7.80 12.31
CA ASP A 431 2.43 8.16 11.37
C ASP A 431 2.74 7.64 9.96
N MET A 432 2.64 6.32 9.80
CA MET A 432 2.94 5.66 8.53
C MET A 432 2.02 6.14 7.41
N ASP A 433 0.76 6.34 7.71
CA ASP A 433 -0.23 6.69 6.69
C ASP A 433 -0.04 8.14 6.19
N ALA A 434 0.34 9.05 7.07
CA ALA A 434 0.79 10.39 6.69
C ALA A 434 2.08 10.35 5.86
N GLY A 435 3.03 9.48 6.23
CA GLY A 435 4.28 9.30 5.49
C GLY A 435 4.06 8.79 4.06
N TRP A 436 3.19 7.81 3.85
CA TRP A 436 2.80 7.34 2.52
C TRP A 436 2.07 8.42 1.72
N THR A 437 1.22 9.21 2.38
CA THR A 437 0.52 10.34 1.73
C THR A 437 1.50 11.42 1.28
N ARG A 438 2.49 11.77 2.10
CA ARG A 438 3.57 12.70 1.73
C ARG A 438 4.34 12.20 0.51
N PHE A 439 4.72 10.92 0.51
CA PHE A 439 5.40 10.31 -0.62
C PHE A 439 4.55 10.38 -1.90
N LEU A 440 3.26 10.04 -1.81
CA LEU A 440 2.33 10.15 -2.93
C LEU A 440 2.25 11.59 -3.45
N PHE A 441 2.10 12.57 -2.56
CA PHE A 441 1.96 13.97 -2.95
C PHE A 441 3.22 14.51 -3.62
N ASP A 442 4.40 14.21 -3.05
CA ASP A 442 5.67 14.59 -3.69
C ASP A 442 5.84 13.93 -5.06
N SER A 443 5.49 12.64 -5.20
CA SER A 443 5.58 11.89 -6.46
C SER A 443 4.62 12.41 -7.55
N TYR A 444 3.50 13.01 -7.13
CA TYR A 444 2.48 13.59 -8.02
C TYR A 444 2.55 15.10 -8.12
N HIS A 445 3.56 15.76 -7.53
CA HIS A 445 3.72 17.22 -7.52
C HIS A 445 2.52 17.97 -6.87
N ILE A 446 1.90 17.38 -5.86
CA ILE A 446 0.84 18.01 -5.09
C ILE A 446 1.47 18.78 -3.93
N PRO A 447 1.38 20.13 -3.91
CA PRO A 447 1.92 20.91 -2.80
C PRO A 447 1.08 20.75 -1.54
N TYR A 448 1.71 20.65 -0.40
CA TYR A 448 1.06 20.55 0.90
C TYR A 448 1.91 21.15 2.01
N SER A 449 1.26 21.51 3.11
CA SER A 449 1.91 21.86 4.38
C SER A 449 1.57 20.82 5.44
N VAL A 450 2.58 20.38 6.20
CA VAL A 450 2.33 19.50 7.35
C VAL A 450 1.74 20.34 8.48
N LEU A 451 0.62 19.89 9.04
CA LEU A 451 -0.06 20.50 10.17
C LEU A 451 -0.11 19.51 11.34
N HIS A 452 0.66 19.78 12.39
CA HIS A 452 0.62 18.94 13.57
C HIS A 452 -0.61 19.25 14.44
N PRO A 453 -1.19 18.25 15.14
CA PRO A 453 -2.40 18.45 15.94
C PRO A 453 -2.31 19.61 16.94
N GLY A 454 -1.17 19.83 17.58
CA GLY A 454 -0.96 20.92 18.53
C GLY A 454 -0.98 22.33 17.92
N GLN A 455 -0.87 22.45 16.59
CA GLN A 455 -0.85 23.74 15.89
C GLN A 455 -2.27 24.25 15.51
N PHE A 456 -3.29 23.43 15.65
CA PHE A 456 -4.66 23.80 15.24
C PHE A 456 -5.20 25.02 15.98
N SER A 457 -4.93 25.14 17.28
CA SER A 457 -5.34 26.30 18.08
C SER A 457 -4.54 27.57 17.77
N GLU A 458 -3.35 27.44 17.20
CA GLU A 458 -2.44 28.56 16.91
C GLU A 458 -2.58 29.06 15.46
N THR A 459 -3.24 28.29 14.56
CA THR A 459 -3.35 28.59 13.12
C THR A 459 -4.74 29.13 12.77
N GLU A 460 -4.79 30.16 11.94
CA GLU A 460 -6.04 30.64 11.32
C GLU A 460 -6.34 29.76 10.10
N LEU A 461 -7.01 28.62 10.35
CA LEU A 461 -7.17 27.53 9.39
C LEU A 461 -7.89 27.96 8.11
N ALA A 462 -8.96 28.74 8.25
CA ALA A 462 -9.78 29.19 7.12
C ALA A 462 -9.08 30.22 6.20
N GLU A 463 -8.11 30.96 6.73
CA GLU A 463 -7.31 31.89 5.93
C GLU A 463 -6.11 31.19 5.25
N THR A 464 -5.68 30.09 5.85
CA THR A 464 -4.41 29.41 5.49
C THR A 464 -4.63 28.27 4.50
N PHE A 465 -5.73 27.53 4.63
CA PHE A 465 -5.98 26.30 3.89
C PHE A 465 -7.36 26.26 3.25
N ASP A 466 -7.45 25.52 2.14
CA ASP A 466 -8.72 25.20 1.45
C ASP A 466 -9.12 23.74 1.77
N VAL A 467 -8.13 22.84 1.97
CA VAL A 467 -8.32 21.41 2.22
C VAL A 467 -7.50 20.98 3.41
N ILE A 468 -8.11 20.26 4.36
CA ILE A 468 -7.41 19.60 5.47
C ILE A 468 -7.60 18.09 5.37
N ILE A 469 -6.49 17.35 5.31
CA ILE A 469 -6.48 15.89 5.13
C ILE A 469 -6.04 15.20 6.41
N PHE A 470 -6.85 14.25 6.87
CA PHE A 470 -6.59 13.40 8.02
C PHE A 470 -6.32 11.95 7.59
N PRO A 471 -5.06 11.53 7.40
CA PRO A 471 -4.69 10.13 7.23
C PRO A 471 -5.13 9.27 8.42
N ASP A 472 -5.06 7.91 8.27
CA ASP A 472 -5.47 7.00 9.34
C ASP A 472 -4.69 7.23 10.63
N ASN A 473 -5.35 7.76 11.64
CA ASN A 473 -4.80 7.91 12.98
C ASN A 473 -5.89 7.74 14.05
N ASP A 474 -5.47 7.49 15.27
CA ASP A 474 -6.40 7.32 16.39
C ASP A 474 -6.95 8.66 16.86
N LYS A 475 -8.28 8.73 17.06
CA LYS A 475 -8.98 9.93 17.56
C LYS A 475 -8.37 10.46 18.86
N GLU A 476 -7.98 9.58 19.81
CA GLU A 476 -7.39 10.01 21.08
C GLU A 476 -6.03 10.67 20.86
N ILE A 477 -5.21 10.13 19.93
CA ILE A 477 -3.92 10.73 19.57
C ILE A 477 -4.14 12.09 18.91
N LEU A 478 -5.05 12.20 17.94
CA LEU A 478 -5.37 13.46 17.29
C LEU A 478 -5.83 14.51 18.28
N MET A 479 -6.75 14.17 19.20
CA MET A 479 -7.33 15.12 20.14
C MET A 479 -6.41 15.47 21.29
N THR A 480 -5.59 14.55 21.77
CA THR A 480 -4.81 14.72 23.02
C THR A 480 -3.29 14.69 22.85
N GLY A 481 -2.79 14.25 21.68
CA GLY A 481 -1.38 13.97 21.43
C GLY A 481 -0.86 12.74 22.18
N LYS A 482 -1.71 11.94 22.80
CA LYS A 482 -1.34 10.83 23.69
C LYS A 482 -2.08 9.55 23.33
N ARG A 483 -1.44 8.42 23.56
CA ARG A 483 -2.04 7.10 23.40
C ARG A 483 -2.06 6.36 24.73
N LYS A 484 -3.20 5.79 25.10
CA LYS A 484 -3.30 4.86 26.22
C LYS A 484 -2.92 3.45 25.78
N SER A 485 -2.06 2.80 26.55
CA SER A 485 -1.73 1.40 26.43
C SER A 485 -1.70 0.77 27.81
N GLY A 486 -2.51 -0.27 28.05
CA GLY A 486 -2.58 -0.95 29.36
C GLY A 486 -2.98 -0.05 30.54
N GLY A 487 -3.77 1.00 30.30
CA GLY A 487 -4.21 1.95 31.32
C GLY A 487 -3.27 3.14 31.57
N SER A 488 -2.09 3.15 30.94
CA SER A 488 -1.09 4.23 31.05
C SER A 488 -0.96 4.95 29.70
N TYR A 489 -0.53 6.22 29.75
CA TYR A 489 -0.17 6.93 28.52
C TYR A 489 1.21 6.49 28.04
N TYR A 490 1.28 5.87 26.89
CA TYR A 490 2.51 5.36 26.28
C TYR A 490 3.57 6.44 26.04
N MET A 491 3.16 7.66 25.77
CA MET A 491 4.03 8.79 25.42
C MET A 491 4.36 9.72 26.59
N GLY A 492 4.21 9.27 27.83
CA GLY A 492 4.48 10.10 29.01
C GLY A 492 5.94 10.55 29.19
N SER A 493 6.88 9.92 28.46
CA SER A 493 8.30 10.26 28.46
C SER A 493 8.75 11.17 27.31
N TYR A 494 7.86 11.51 26.37
CA TYR A 494 8.20 12.39 25.26
C TYR A 494 8.19 13.85 25.68
N HIS A 495 8.95 14.69 24.96
CA HIS A 495 8.94 16.13 25.20
C HIS A 495 7.52 16.69 25.01
N PRO A 496 7.06 17.61 25.89
CA PRO A 496 5.69 18.12 25.85
C PRO A 496 5.22 18.65 24.50
N ASP A 497 6.13 19.20 23.69
CA ASP A 497 5.78 19.73 22.36
C ASP A 497 5.36 18.65 21.34
N TYR A 498 5.82 17.42 21.54
CA TYR A 498 5.48 16.29 20.65
C TYR A 498 4.20 15.55 21.07
N VAL A 499 3.63 15.89 22.21
CA VAL A 499 2.44 15.24 22.77
C VAL A 499 1.26 16.20 22.91
N LYS A 500 1.18 17.21 22.04
CA LYS A 500 0.06 18.14 21.91
C LYS A 500 -0.95 17.59 20.90
N GLY A 501 -2.22 17.61 21.27
CA GLY A 501 -3.33 17.28 20.39
C GLY A 501 -4.06 18.53 19.88
N ILE A 502 -5.06 18.33 19.05
CA ILE A 502 -5.95 19.37 18.52
C ILE A 502 -6.63 20.13 19.69
N GLY A 503 -7.03 19.40 20.73
CA GLY A 503 -7.73 19.97 21.87
C GLY A 503 -9.10 20.55 21.50
N LYS A 504 -9.75 21.18 22.48
CA LYS A 504 -11.08 21.77 22.27
C LYS A 504 -11.01 22.99 21.35
N GLU A 505 -10.08 23.90 21.61
CA GLU A 505 -9.92 25.15 20.86
C GLU A 505 -9.55 24.91 19.38
N GLY A 506 -8.58 24.02 19.14
CA GLY A 506 -8.21 23.63 17.78
C GLY A 506 -9.35 22.95 17.01
N PHE A 507 -10.17 22.16 17.73
CA PHE A 507 -11.34 21.54 17.13
C PHE A 507 -12.44 22.58 16.80
N GLU A 508 -12.64 23.60 17.63
CA GLU A 508 -13.54 24.73 17.34
C GLU A 508 -13.08 25.49 16.09
N LYS A 509 -11.75 25.73 15.93
CA LYS A 509 -11.19 26.34 14.70
C LYS A 509 -11.38 25.44 13.47
N LEU A 510 -11.22 24.11 13.60
CA LEU A 510 -11.51 23.18 12.52
C LEU A 510 -12.98 23.22 12.07
N MET A 511 -13.90 23.37 13.03
CA MET A 511 -15.32 23.51 12.71
C MET A 511 -15.62 24.85 12.02
N THR A 512 -14.96 25.93 12.44
CA THR A 512 -15.05 27.24 11.76
C THR A 512 -14.52 27.14 10.33
N PHE A 513 -13.33 26.55 10.14
CA PHE A 513 -12.76 26.26 8.82
C PHE A 513 -13.77 25.57 7.90
N SER A 514 -14.40 24.49 8.38
CA SER A 514 -15.39 23.79 7.59
C SER A 514 -16.62 24.67 7.29
N ASN A 515 -17.20 25.35 8.30
CA ASN A 515 -18.38 26.21 8.10
C ASN A 515 -18.15 27.36 7.11
N GLU A 516 -16.92 27.80 6.95
CA GLU A 516 -16.52 28.86 6.01
C GLU A 516 -16.25 28.36 4.57
N GLY A 517 -16.37 27.06 4.32
CA GLY A 517 -16.26 26.46 2.99
C GLY A 517 -15.08 25.50 2.83
N GLY A 518 -14.34 25.23 3.91
CA GLY A 518 -13.21 24.31 3.89
C GLY A 518 -13.62 22.85 3.62
N ILE A 519 -12.74 22.12 2.96
CA ILE A 519 -12.92 20.70 2.63
C ILE A 519 -12.11 19.85 3.60
N VAL A 520 -12.79 18.89 4.24
CA VAL A 520 -12.18 17.89 5.13
C VAL A 520 -12.17 16.54 4.45
N ILE A 521 -10.99 15.93 4.33
CA ILE A 521 -10.81 14.59 3.79
C ILE A 521 -10.26 13.70 4.89
N ALA A 522 -10.89 12.54 5.16
CA ALA A 522 -10.42 11.63 6.20
C ALA A 522 -10.63 10.16 5.82
N TRP A 523 -9.75 9.30 6.32
CA TRP A 523 -9.89 7.84 6.20
C TRP A 523 -9.42 7.10 7.44
N GLY A 524 -9.71 5.81 7.46
CA GLY A 524 -9.34 4.97 8.58
C GLY A 524 -9.98 5.43 9.89
N ARG A 525 -9.25 5.35 10.99
CA ARG A 525 -9.74 5.71 12.33
C ARG A 525 -10.00 7.21 12.51
N SER A 526 -9.37 8.05 11.66
CA SER A 526 -9.51 9.51 11.74
C SER A 526 -10.93 9.99 11.45
N VAL A 527 -11.74 9.20 10.71
CA VAL A 527 -13.15 9.54 10.47
C VAL A 527 -13.95 9.67 11.75
N ARG A 528 -13.53 8.98 12.82
CA ARG A 528 -14.20 9.02 14.13
C ARG A 528 -14.03 10.38 14.84
N LEU A 529 -13.11 11.21 14.38
CA LEU A 529 -12.99 12.59 14.88
C LEU A 529 -14.27 13.38 14.60
N PHE A 530 -14.94 13.07 13.50
CA PHE A 530 -16.13 13.78 12.99
C PHE A 530 -17.45 13.09 13.37
N GLU A 531 -17.40 11.92 14.01
CA GLU A 531 -18.58 11.18 14.46
C GLU A 531 -19.06 11.72 15.81
N GLY A 532 -20.28 12.23 15.86
CA GLY A 532 -20.94 12.66 17.09
C GLY A 532 -20.33 13.88 17.80
N MET A 533 -19.51 14.70 17.12
CA MET A 533 -18.73 15.76 17.76
C MET A 533 -18.96 17.17 17.27
N LEU A 534 -19.93 17.42 16.42
CA LEU A 534 -20.21 18.78 15.96
C LEU A 534 -21.02 19.52 17.01
N LYS A 535 -20.37 20.49 17.69
CA LYS A 535 -21.02 21.41 18.62
C LYS A 535 -21.22 22.75 17.94
N ILE A 536 -22.47 23.20 17.86
CA ILE A 536 -22.83 24.51 17.32
C ILE A 536 -23.28 25.40 18.50
N LYS A 537 -22.62 26.53 18.68
CA LYS A 537 -23.10 27.58 19.56
C LYS A 537 -24.25 28.33 18.90
N GLN A 538 -25.46 28.20 19.46
CA GLN A 538 -26.56 29.10 19.18
C GLN A 538 -26.83 29.97 20.42
N LYS A 539 -26.54 31.27 20.31
CA LYS A 539 -26.79 32.34 21.32
C LYS A 539 -26.46 31.95 22.77
N ASP A 540 -27.31 31.17 23.42
CA ASP A 540 -27.15 30.77 24.84
C ASP A 540 -27.20 29.24 25.06
N SER A 541 -27.25 28.46 23.98
CA SER A 541 -27.24 26.99 24.03
C SER A 541 -26.17 26.40 23.14
N GLU A 542 -25.54 25.32 23.59
CA GLU A 542 -24.60 24.53 22.82
C GLU A 542 -25.36 23.29 22.32
N GLU A 543 -25.62 23.23 21.03
CA GLU A 543 -26.28 22.06 20.41
C GLU A 543 -25.25 21.18 19.73
N GLU A 544 -25.36 19.85 19.94
CA GLU A 544 -24.54 18.86 19.26
C GLU A 544 -25.23 18.43 17.96
N PHE A 545 -24.55 18.65 16.84
CA PHE A 545 -24.98 18.13 15.55
C PHE A 545 -24.05 17.01 15.12
N ASN A 546 -24.63 15.86 14.80
CA ASN A 546 -23.90 14.76 14.21
C ASN A 546 -23.99 14.87 12.69
N LEU A 547 -22.87 14.73 12.00
CA LEU A 547 -22.88 14.45 10.58
C LEU A 547 -23.71 13.19 10.29
N PRO A 548 -24.39 13.10 9.13
CA PRO A 548 -25.36 12.02 8.88
C PRO A 548 -24.70 10.67 8.54
N PHE A 549 -23.72 10.26 9.33
CA PHE A 549 -23.02 8.98 9.20
C PHE A 549 -22.63 8.36 10.55
N ARG A 550 -22.34 7.08 10.53
CA ARG A 550 -21.78 6.33 11.66
C ARG A 550 -20.83 5.25 11.15
N ASP A 551 -19.65 5.09 11.80
CA ASP A 551 -18.79 3.93 11.65
C ASP A 551 -19.34 2.75 12.48
N ILE A 552 -19.79 1.72 11.80
CA ILE A 552 -20.32 0.49 12.43
C ILE A 552 -19.29 -0.65 12.49
N SER A 553 -18.07 -0.42 12.02
CA SER A 553 -17.05 -1.48 12.00
C SER A 553 -16.75 -2.10 13.37
N PRO A 554 -16.84 -1.39 14.52
CA PRO A 554 -16.67 -2.01 15.83
C PRO A 554 -17.75 -3.07 16.15
N ASP A 555 -18.99 -2.82 15.75
CA ASP A 555 -20.10 -3.76 15.96
C ASP A 555 -19.97 -4.96 15.02
N LEU A 556 -19.57 -4.73 13.76
CA LEU A 556 -19.30 -5.80 12.79
C LEU A 556 -18.14 -6.69 13.23
N SER A 557 -17.06 -6.12 13.77
CA SER A 557 -15.91 -6.88 14.28
C SER A 557 -16.28 -7.75 15.48
N LYS A 558 -17.11 -7.24 16.41
CA LYS A 558 -17.68 -8.06 17.50
C LYS A 558 -18.55 -9.18 16.96
N GLY A 559 -19.22 -8.96 15.85
CA GLY A 559 -20.01 -9.95 15.12
C GLY A 559 -19.19 -10.96 14.32
N GLY A 560 -17.84 -10.87 14.31
CA GLY A 560 -16.95 -11.80 13.62
C GLY A 560 -16.43 -11.33 12.26
N LEU A 561 -16.61 -10.05 11.89
CA LEU A 561 -15.92 -9.50 10.74
C LEU A 561 -14.40 -9.41 11.02
N TYR A 562 -13.62 -10.06 10.18
CA TYR A 562 -12.15 -10.00 10.23
C TYR A 562 -11.56 -9.93 8.83
N ILE A 563 -10.91 -8.82 8.50
CA ILE A 563 -10.17 -8.57 7.27
C ILE A 563 -8.79 -8.04 7.68
N PRO A 564 -7.72 -8.83 7.54
CA PRO A 564 -6.38 -8.46 8.04
C PRO A 564 -5.68 -7.39 7.18
N GLY A 565 -6.11 -7.26 5.94
CA GLY A 565 -5.56 -6.37 4.93
C GLY A 565 -5.69 -7.06 3.58
N SER A 566 -6.82 -6.83 2.92
CA SER A 566 -7.23 -7.52 1.69
C SER A 566 -7.78 -6.53 0.70
N LEU A 567 -7.86 -6.94 -0.55
CA LEU A 567 -8.49 -6.16 -1.60
C LEU A 567 -9.96 -6.53 -1.69
N VAL A 568 -10.83 -5.55 -1.45
CA VAL A 568 -12.28 -5.73 -1.50
C VAL A 568 -12.91 -4.85 -2.57
N LYS A 569 -14.00 -5.32 -3.16
CA LYS A 569 -14.74 -4.62 -4.21
C LYS A 569 -15.59 -3.49 -3.63
N VAL A 570 -15.58 -2.35 -4.32
CA VAL A 570 -16.47 -1.21 -4.06
C VAL A 570 -17.13 -0.81 -5.37
N ASN A 571 -18.46 -0.69 -5.37
CA ASN A 571 -19.23 -0.13 -6.47
C ASN A 571 -19.33 1.39 -6.28
N LEU A 572 -19.07 2.14 -7.34
CA LEU A 572 -19.05 3.60 -7.36
C LEU A 572 -20.24 4.16 -8.14
N ILE A 573 -20.82 5.27 -7.67
CA ILE A 573 -21.81 6.02 -8.46
C ILE A 573 -21.09 6.75 -9.61
N ALA A 574 -21.80 7.01 -10.69
CA ALA A 574 -21.19 7.60 -11.90
C ALA A 574 -21.35 9.15 -11.99
N ASP A 575 -22.30 9.71 -11.26
CA ASP A 575 -22.78 11.09 -11.41
C ASP A 575 -22.29 12.03 -10.29
N HIS A 576 -21.00 11.91 -9.93
CA HIS A 576 -20.43 12.74 -8.87
C HIS A 576 -18.99 13.19 -9.22
N PRO A 577 -18.57 14.41 -8.88
CA PRO A 577 -17.19 14.87 -9.12
C PRO A 577 -16.11 13.94 -8.56
N LEU A 578 -16.33 13.34 -7.41
CA LEU A 578 -15.40 12.40 -6.78
C LEU A 578 -15.12 11.13 -7.60
N THR A 579 -16.03 10.77 -8.50
CA THR A 579 -15.91 9.56 -9.32
C THR A 579 -15.55 9.83 -10.78
N MET A 580 -15.19 11.07 -11.12
CA MET A 580 -14.70 11.39 -12.46
C MET A 580 -13.51 10.51 -12.84
N GLY A 581 -13.56 9.90 -14.02
CA GLY A 581 -12.50 9.00 -14.51
C GLY A 581 -12.44 7.64 -13.83
N MET A 582 -13.35 7.34 -12.92
CA MET A 582 -13.42 6.05 -12.25
C MET A 582 -14.28 5.05 -13.03
N PRO A 583 -13.97 3.75 -12.98
CA PRO A 583 -14.89 2.72 -13.45
C PRO A 583 -16.05 2.52 -12.46
N GLY A 584 -17.10 1.81 -12.87
CA GLY A 584 -18.28 1.54 -12.02
C GLY A 584 -17.98 0.69 -10.77
N SER A 585 -16.83 0.01 -10.73
CA SER A 585 -16.34 -0.70 -9.54
C SER A 585 -14.83 -0.84 -9.55
N ILE A 586 -14.22 -0.84 -8.36
CA ILE A 586 -12.77 -1.01 -8.16
C ILE A 586 -12.47 -1.94 -6.98
N GLY A 587 -11.26 -2.47 -6.95
CA GLY A 587 -10.66 -3.03 -5.74
C GLY A 587 -10.09 -1.92 -4.88
N VAL A 588 -10.38 -1.96 -3.57
CA VAL A 588 -9.81 -1.05 -2.58
C VAL A 588 -9.17 -1.84 -1.44
N PHE A 589 -8.10 -1.31 -0.87
CA PHE A 589 -7.46 -1.96 0.27
C PHE A 589 -8.25 -1.70 1.55
N SER A 590 -8.68 -2.77 2.22
CA SER A 590 -9.48 -2.68 3.44
C SER A 590 -8.93 -3.59 4.54
N ARG A 591 -9.07 -3.10 5.77
CA ARG A 591 -8.93 -3.89 7.01
C ARG A 591 -10.26 -4.10 7.72
N GLY A 592 -11.38 -4.05 6.97
CA GLY A 592 -12.74 -4.16 7.49
C GLY A 592 -13.16 -2.97 8.35
N ARG A 593 -12.47 -1.83 8.23
CA ARG A 593 -12.73 -0.60 9.01
C ARG A 593 -12.16 0.65 8.35
N PRO A 594 -12.88 1.79 8.37
CA PRO A 594 -14.27 1.91 8.83
C PRO A 594 -15.27 1.30 7.82
N VAL A 595 -16.49 1.07 8.28
CA VAL A 595 -17.64 0.69 7.45
C VAL A 595 -18.80 1.60 7.86
N PHE A 596 -19.44 2.26 6.90
CA PHE A 596 -20.41 3.30 7.22
C PHE A 596 -21.84 2.88 7.05
N THR A 597 -22.69 3.43 7.92
CA THR A 597 -24.11 3.65 7.67
C THR A 597 -24.38 5.14 7.62
N THR A 598 -25.40 5.54 6.88
CA THR A 598 -25.82 6.94 6.77
C THR A 598 -27.25 7.11 7.22
N SER A 599 -27.59 8.32 7.66
CA SER A 599 -28.98 8.73 7.97
C SER A 599 -29.43 9.83 7.02
N VAL A 600 -30.72 10.11 7.01
CA VAL A 600 -31.27 11.25 6.23
C VAL A 600 -30.71 12.54 6.81
N PRO A 601 -30.09 13.42 5.97
CA PRO A 601 -29.58 14.71 6.41
C PRO A 601 -30.68 15.60 6.97
N LYS A 602 -30.32 16.48 7.89
CA LYS A 602 -31.21 17.46 8.52
C LYS A 602 -30.58 18.84 8.42
N PHE A 603 -31.43 19.86 8.51
CA PHE A 603 -31.03 21.27 8.49
C PHE A 603 -30.26 21.65 7.21
N ASP A 604 -29.07 22.23 7.36
CA ASP A 604 -28.15 22.70 6.35
C ASP A 604 -27.14 21.62 5.90
N MET A 605 -27.53 20.35 6.00
CA MET A 605 -26.67 19.22 5.63
C MET A 605 -27.20 18.51 4.37
N ASP A 606 -26.27 18.02 3.55
CA ASP A 606 -26.53 17.02 2.50
C ASP A 606 -25.54 15.86 2.59
N ARG A 607 -25.83 14.76 1.92
CA ARG A 607 -24.94 13.60 1.81
C ARG A 607 -25.22 12.75 0.60
N ARG A 608 -24.14 12.22 0.01
CA ARG A 608 -24.19 11.18 -1.02
C ARG A 608 -23.33 10.00 -0.59
N VAL A 609 -23.84 8.79 -0.78
CA VAL A 609 -23.04 7.59 -0.72
C VAL A 609 -22.33 7.44 -2.06
N ILE A 610 -21.03 7.59 -2.08
CA ILE A 610 -20.21 7.59 -3.29
C ILE A 610 -19.79 6.17 -3.66
N GLY A 611 -19.47 5.36 -2.67
CA GLY A 611 -19.07 3.97 -2.83
C GLY A 611 -19.83 3.05 -1.88
N THR A 612 -20.21 1.86 -2.37
CA THR A 612 -20.89 0.81 -1.59
C THR A 612 -20.21 -0.52 -1.75
N TYR A 613 -20.15 -1.30 -0.67
CA TYR A 613 -19.72 -2.69 -0.74
C TYR A 613 -20.83 -3.53 -1.40
N PRO A 614 -20.50 -4.39 -2.40
CA PRO A 614 -21.49 -5.27 -3.00
C PRO A 614 -22.03 -6.29 -2.00
N GLU A 615 -23.23 -6.80 -2.25
CA GLU A 615 -23.84 -7.82 -1.39
C GLU A 615 -23.11 -9.17 -1.45
N LYS A 616 -22.51 -9.48 -2.62
CA LYS A 616 -21.79 -10.72 -2.89
C LYS A 616 -20.48 -10.43 -3.62
N ASP A 617 -19.59 -11.40 -3.65
CA ASP A 617 -18.30 -11.34 -4.36
C ASP A 617 -17.49 -10.10 -3.95
N LEU A 618 -17.45 -9.86 -2.63
CA LEU A 618 -16.79 -8.69 -2.06
C LEU A 618 -15.28 -8.85 -2.04
N LEU A 619 -14.77 -10.02 -1.64
CA LEU A 619 -13.33 -10.28 -1.60
C LEU A 619 -12.78 -10.48 -3.03
N LEU A 620 -11.79 -9.68 -3.41
CA LEU A 620 -11.09 -9.81 -4.70
C LEU A 620 -9.76 -10.54 -4.55
N SER A 621 -9.07 -10.33 -3.44
CA SER A 621 -7.76 -10.94 -3.16
C SER A 621 -7.45 -10.88 -1.67
N GLY A 622 -6.90 -11.95 -1.12
CA GLY A 622 -6.50 -12.05 0.28
C GLY A 622 -7.41 -12.91 1.14
N TYR A 623 -7.80 -12.41 2.31
CA TYR A 623 -8.63 -13.09 3.29
C TYR A 623 -9.73 -12.20 3.83
N ALA A 624 -10.92 -12.75 3.97
CA ALA A 624 -12.02 -12.12 4.69
C ALA A 624 -12.87 -13.18 5.40
N ALA A 625 -13.20 -12.93 6.66
CA ALA A 625 -14.21 -13.69 7.39
C ALA A 625 -15.36 -12.76 7.78
N GLY A 626 -16.60 -13.18 7.52
CA GLY A 626 -17.80 -12.39 7.83
C GLY A 626 -17.98 -11.16 6.96
N GLU A 627 -17.39 -11.12 5.75
CA GLU A 627 -17.45 -10.00 4.81
C GLU A 627 -18.87 -9.72 4.32
N GLU A 628 -19.77 -10.70 4.35
CA GLU A 628 -21.18 -10.54 4.02
C GLU A 628 -21.87 -9.45 4.88
N LYS A 629 -21.33 -9.18 6.08
CA LYS A 629 -21.82 -8.13 6.98
C LYS A 629 -21.56 -6.71 6.46
N MET A 630 -20.60 -6.57 5.55
CA MET A 630 -20.33 -5.30 4.87
C MET A 630 -21.28 -5.07 3.69
N GLY A 631 -21.94 -6.10 3.19
CA GLY A 631 -22.84 -6.02 2.04
C GLY A 631 -23.84 -4.85 2.14
N ASN A 632 -23.98 -4.09 1.06
CA ASN A 632 -24.86 -2.92 0.95
C ASN A 632 -24.54 -1.77 1.95
N LYS A 633 -23.39 -1.80 2.63
CA LYS A 633 -22.92 -0.68 3.47
C LYS A 633 -22.10 0.31 2.66
N ALA A 634 -22.05 1.54 3.16
CA ALA A 634 -21.25 2.58 2.51
C ALA A 634 -19.76 2.38 2.78
N ALA A 635 -18.98 2.47 1.70
CA ALA A 635 -17.52 2.41 1.69
C ALA A 635 -16.89 3.81 1.54
N MET A 636 -17.60 4.74 0.92
CA MET A 636 -17.18 6.12 0.76
C MET A 636 -18.39 7.03 0.77
N ILE A 637 -18.30 8.12 1.51
CA ILE A 637 -19.39 9.12 1.62
C ILE A 637 -18.86 10.52 1.42
N TRP A 638 -19.67 11.35 0.77
CA TRP A 638 -19.54 12.78 0.71
C TRP A 638 -20.67 13.43 1.52
N MET A 639 -20.35 14.47 2.23
CA MET A 639 -21.32 15.23 3.02
C MET A 639 -21.04 16.70 2.89
N GLU A 640 -22.10 17.49 2.96
CA GLU A 640 -22.05 18.93 3.05
C GLU A 640 -22.70 19.39 4.35
N LYS A 641 -22.12 20.42 4.95
CA LYS A 641 -22.72 21.13 6.07
C LYS A 641 -22.39 22.62 5.98
N GLY A 642 -23.43 23.45 5.86
CA GLY A 642 -23.25 24.86 5.53
C GLY A 642 -22.55 25.01 4.18
N LYS A 643 -21.40 25.65 4.15
CA LYS A 643 -20.52 25.74 2.97
C LYS A 643 -19.42 24.67 2.92
N GLY A 644 -19.20 23.93 4.00
CA GLY A 644 -18.11 22.98 4.13
C GLY A 644 -18.43 21.60 3.60
N GLN A 645 -17.40 20.91 3.12
CA GLN A 645 -17.51 19.56 2.58
C GLN A 645 -16.69 18.56 3.36
N TYR A 646 -17.19 17.35 3.46
CA TYR A 646 -16.52 16.23 4.12
C TYR A 646 -16.48 15.01 3.20
N VAL A 647 -15.30 14.47 2.96
CA VAL A 647 -15.09 13.23 2.20
C VAL A 647 -14.51 12.17 3.13
N MET A 648 -15.27 11.11 3.40
CA MET A 648 -14.89 10.04 4.30
C MET A 648 -14.71 8.74 3.54
N PHE A 649 -13.50 8.15 3.64
CA PHE A 649 -13.18 6.86 3.03
C PHE A 649 -13.23 5.73 4.08
N GLY A 650 -13.92 4.65 3.76
CA GLY A 650 -13.93 3.40 4.50
C GLY A 650 -12.76 2.47 4.17
N PHE A 651 -11.75 2.97 3.48
CA PHE A 651 -10.55 2.25 3.05
C PHE A 651 -9.37 3.21 2.93
N GLY A 652 -8.17 2.69 2.85
CA GLY A 652 -6.97 3.50 2.58
C GLY A 652 -6.87 3.86 1.10
N PRO A 653 -7.06 5.12 0.68
CA PRO A 653 -7.05 5.48 -0.75
C PRO A 653 -5.67 5.36 -1.40
N GLN A 654 -4.60 5.28 -0.59
CA GLN A 654 -3.21 5.22 -1.05
C GLN A 654 -2.36 4.17 -0.31
N PHE A 655 -2.95 3.19 0.35
CA PHE A 655 -2.27 2.27 1.25
C PHE A 655 -0.89 1.82 0.75
N ARG A 656 0.18 2.15 1.49
CA ARG A 656 1.60 1.84 1.20
C ARG A 656 2.01 2.23 -0.23
N THR A 657 1.37 3.21 -0.85
CA THR A 657 1.51 3.57 -2.28
C THR A 657 1.28 2.40 -3.25
N SER A 658 0.57 1.36 -2.82
CA SER A 658 0.36 0.12 -3.58
C SER A 658 -1.02 -0.02 -4.22
N THR A 659 -1.98 0.89 -3.95
CA THR A 659 -3.37 0.80 -4.41
C THR A 659 -3.70 1.90 -5.41
N GLN A 660 -3.01 1.91 -6.54
CA GLN A 660 -3.13 2.95 -7.58
C GLN A 660 -4.56 3.07 -8.14
N ALA A 661 -5.34 2.00 -8.12
CA ALA A 661 -6.74 1.99 -8.54
C ALA A 661 -7.61 3.04 -7.83
N SER A 662 -7.30 3.36 -6.57
CA SER A 662 -8.09 4.31 -5.74
C SER A 662 -7.53 5.74 -5.70
N TYR A 663 -6.35 6.01 -6.27
CA TYR A 663 -5.70 7.33 -6.21
C TYR A 663 -6.58 8.46 -6.74
N LYS A 664 -7.25 8.24 -7.87
CA LYS A 664 -8.12 9.25 -8.48
C LYS A 664 -9.27 9.70 -7.57
N LEU A 665 -9.75 8.84 -6.67
CA LEU A 665 -10.75 9.25 -5.68
C LEU A 665 -10.19 10.30 -4.71
N LEU A 666 -8.93 10.15 -4.29
CA LEU A 666 -8.24 11.12 -3.45
C LEU A 666 -7.92 12.41 -4.23
N PHE A 667 -7.42 12.29 -5.47
CA PHE A 667 -7.13 13.45 -6.32
C PHE A 667 -8.37 14.24 -6.65
N ASN A 668 -9.49 13.59 -6.95
CA ASN A 668 -10.77 14.26 -7.16
C ASN A 668 -11.29 14.92 -5.88
N ALA A 669 -11.06 14.32 -4.70
CA ALA A 669 -11.44 14.93 -3.44
C ALA A 669 -10.62 16.21 -3.14
N ILE A 670 -9.33 16.23 -3.51
CA ILE A 670 -8.48 17.43 -3.41
C ILE A 670 -8.94 18.54 -4.38
N LEU A 671 -9.40 18.15 -5.56
CA LEU A 671 -9.84 19.07 -6.61
C LEU A 671 -11.36 19.34 -6.61
N LEU A 672 -12.06 19.08 -5.50
CA LEU A 672 -13.45 19.50 -5.34
C LEU A 672 -13.54 21.02 -5.34
N GLU A 673 -14.53 21.55 -6.06
CA GLU A 673 -14.86 22.97 -6.01
C GLU A 673 -15.66 23.26 -4.73
N GLY A 674 -15.45 24.43 -4.14
CA GLY A 674 -16.26 24.90 -3.02
C GLY A 674 -17.74 25.03 -3.44
N THR A 675 -18.65 24.86 -2.51
CA THR A 675 -20.09 25.15 -2.75
C THR A 675 -20.32 26.67 -2.69
N ASP A 676 -20.93 27.21 -3.74
CA ASP A 676 -21.28 28.66 -3.83
C ASP A 676 -22.25 29.11 -2.73
#